data_e93e36b0b15d48f6abb03c2445ad5233
#
_entry.id   e93e36b0b15d48f6abb03c2445ad5233
#
_cell.length_a   1.000
_cell.length_b   1.000
_cell.length_c   1.000
_cell.angle_alpha   90.00
_cell.angle_beta   90.00
_cell.angle_gamma   90.00
#
_symmetry.space_group_name_H-M   'P 1'
#
loop_
_entity.id
_entity.type
_entity.pdbx_description
1 polymer ?
#
loop_
_entity_poly.entity_id
_entity_poly.type
_entity_poly.pdbx_seq_one_letter_code
_entity_poly.pdbx_strand_id
1 'polypeptide(L)'
;MTILENIRGPQDLQALDQAELGELAQEIREFLIPAVARTGGHLGPNLGVVELSIALHRAFESPVDRILWDTGHQSYVHKLLTGRQDFSKLRTKGGLSGYPSRAESEHDVIENSHASTVLGWADGLAKANEVLGRDGHVVAVIGDGALTGGMAWEALNNIAAARDRPLIIVVNDNERSYGPTIGGLAGHLATLRTTDGYERVLAWGKDVLQNTPVVGQPLYESLHGAKKGFKDAFAPQGMFEDLGLKYVGPVDGHDTEAVESALRRAKRFHGPVLVHCLTEKGRGYQPALDDEADRFHTVGAMDPLTCVPLTPSNGPSWTAVFGDELARLGAERPDIVALTAAMLHPTGLTRFAELFPERVWDVGIAEQHAAVSAAGLATGGLHPVVAVYATFLNRAFDQVLMDVALHRCGVTFVLDRAGVTGVDGPSHNGMWDLSVLQVVPGLRIAAPRDAAQLRAQLREAVDVADAPTVVRFPKESVGPDVPALARLGGLDVLRRDEDADVLLVAVGVLAPVCLQAAELLAGRGISCTVVDPRWVKPVDEQLPPLAARHRLVAVVEDNVRTGGVGWAVGQALRDSGVDVPLRGFGIPEQFLAHAGRGEVLADIGLTPVEIAGRIGAALAATEEAAAAAGKENDA
;
A
#
# COMPACT_ATOMS: atom_id res chain seq x y z
N MET A 1 24.58 5.26 -29.89
CA MET A 1 24.41 5.53 -28.44
C MET A 1 23.25 6.47 -28.33
N THR A 2 22.27 6.10 -27.54
CA THR A 2 21.10 6.93 -27.28
C THR A 2 21.46 8.06 -26.30
N ILE A 3 20.62 9.09 -26.19
CA ILE A 3 20.81 10.16 -25.20
C ILE A 3 20.74 9.56 -23.80
N LEU A 4 19.77 8.66 -23.54
CA LEU A 4 19.59 7.99 -22.25
C LEU A 4 20.84 7.24 -21.79
N GLU A 5 21.54 6.54 -22.68
CA GLU A 5 22.77 5.81 -22.35
C GLU A 5 23.91 6.72 -21.83
N ASN A 6 23.85 8.03 -22.15
CA ASN A 6 24.84 9.01 -21.73
C ASN A 6 24.48 9.69 -20.40
N ILE A 7 23.26 9.55 -19.90
CA ILE A 7 22.83 10.11 -18.62
C ILE A 7 23.41 9.27 -17.47
N ARG A 8 24.34 9.82 -16.72
CA ARG A 8 24.96 9.23 -15.52
C ARG A 8 24.45 9.86 -14.22
N GLY A 9 23.87 11.06 -14.33
CA GLY A 9 23.32 11.80 -13.22
C GLY A 9 22.51 13.02 -13.69
N PRO A 10 21.80 13.70 -12.78
CA PRO A 10 20.92 14.82 -13.13
C PRO A 10 21.66 15.99 -13.81
N GLN A 11 22.94 16.16 -13.54
CA GLN A 11 23.78 17.21 -14.14
C GLN A 11 23.88 17.08 -15.66
N ASP A 12 23.80 15.86 -16.22
CA ASP A 12 23.93 15.63 -17.66
C ASP A 12 22.75 16.20 -18.44
N LEU A 13 21.58 16.36 -17.77
CA LEU A 13 20.39 16.96 -18.36
C LEU A 13 20.55 18.46 -18.66
N GLN A 14 21.47 19.15 -17.99
CA GLN A 14 21.62 20.60 -18.13
C GLN A 14 22.18 21.01 -19.50
N ALA A 15 22.91 20.11 -20.16
CA ALA A 15 23.52 20.36 -21.48
C ALA A 15 22.54 20.13 -22.65
N LEU A 16 21.41 19.47 -22.42
CA LEU A 16 20.45 19.09 -23.47
C LEU A 16 19.56 20.28 -23.84
N ASP A 17 19.34 20.45 -25.15
CA ASP A 17 18.35 21.38 -25.66
C ASP A 17 16.92 20.79 -25.65
N GLN A 18 15.90 21.59 -26.02
CA GLN A 18 14.50 21.16 -25.97
C GLN A 18 14.18 20.00 -26.93
N ALA A 19 14.85 19.93 -28.09
CA ALA A 19 14.65 18.84 -29.05
C ALA A 19 15.25 17.54 -28.48
N GLU A 20 16.45 17.60 -27.92
CA GLU A 20 17.13 16.49 -27.26
C GLU A 20 16.35 15.99 -26.02
N LEU A 21 15.70 16.89 -25.26
CA LEU A 21 14.84 16.50 -24.14
C LEU A 21 13.58 15.76 -24.63
N GLY A 22 13.01 16.15 -25.76
CA GLY A 22 11.90 15.42 -26.39
C GLY A 22 12.31 14.01 -26.85
N GLU A 23 13.51 13.88 -27.44
CA GLU A 23 14.09 12.60 -27.84
C GLU A 23 14.38 11.73 -26.61
N LEU A 24 14.97 12.28 -25.56
CA LEU A 24 15.21 11.58 -24.28
C LEU A 24 13.92 11.07 -23.68
N ALA A 25 12.83 11.85 -23.68
CA ALA A 25 11.54 11.43 -23.16
C ALA A 25 10.99 10.21 -23.92
N GLN A 26 11.18 10.18 -25.25
CA GLN A 26 10.80 9.03 -26.06
C GLN A 26 11.68 7.81 -25.76
N GLU A 27 12.99 7.96 -25.70
CA GLU A 27 13.94 6.89 -25.37
C GLU A 27 13.64 6.27 -23.99
N ILE A 28 13.29 7.09 -22.99
CA ILE A 28 12.89 6.62 -21.67
C ILE A 28 11.65 5.72 -21.75
N ARG A 29 10.63 6.08 -22.56
CA ARG A 29 9.43 5.24 -22.74
C ARG A 29 9.77 3.94 -23.45
N GLU A 30 10.57 4.01 -24.52
CA GLU A 30 11.05 2.84 -25.26
C GLU A 30 11.87 1.88 -24.39
N PHE A 31 12.61 2.42 -23.41
CA PHE A 31 13.34 1.63 -22.42
C PHE A 31 12.40 1.01 -21.38
N LEU A 32 11.48 1.80 -20.79
CA LEU A 32 10.64 1.36 -19.67
C LEU A 32 9.63 0.29 -20.06
N ILE A 33 9.00 0.41 -21.23
CA ILE A 33 7.96 -0.54 -21.67
C ILE A 33 8.48 -1.99 -21.65
N PRO A 34 9.54 -2.36 -22.38
CA PRO A 34 10.04 -3.73 -22.35
C PRO A 34 10.74 -4.11 -21.05
N ALA A 35 11.36 -3.16 -20.34
CA ALA A 35 12.02 -3.43 -19.08
C ALA A 35 11.01 -3.83 -17.99
N VAL A 36 9.93 -3.05 -17.83
CA VAL A 36 8.87 -3.34 -16.85
C VAL A 36 8.01 -4.54 -17.29
N ALA A 37 7.75 -4.71 -18.59
CA ALA A 37 7.03 -5.88 -19.08
C ALA A 37 7.75 -7.20 -18.78
N ARG A 38 9.08 -7.20 -18.70
CA ARG A 38 9.89 -8.41 -18.42
C ARG A 38 9.77 -8.87 -16.97
N THR A 39 9.77 -7.97 -16.00
CA THR A 39 9.84 -8.29 -14.56
C THR A 39 8.53 -8.01 -13.82
N GLY A 40 7.62 -7.30 -14.45
CA GLY A 40 6.47 -6.69 -13.81
C GLY A 40 6.85 -5.40 -13.08
N GLY A 41 5.86 -4.56 -12.80
CA GLY A 41 6.06 -3.30 -12.07
C GLY A 41 4.99 -2.25 -12.38
N HIS A 42 5.24 -1.01 -11.97
CA HIS A 42 4.36 0.12 -12.19
C HIS A 42 4.67 0.76 -13.56
N LEU A 43 3.87 0.43 -14.59
CA LEU A 43 4.15 0.91 -15.95
C LEU A 43 3.45 2.24 -16.24
N GLY A 44 2.13 2.28 -16.17
CA GLY A 44 1.35 3.46 -16.52
C GLY A 44 1.72 4.72 -15.73
N PRO A 45 1.88 4.66 -14.39
CA PRO A 45 2.29 5.81 -13.60
C PRO A 45 3.64 6.40 -14.04
N ASN A 46 4.61 5.55 -14.40
CA ASN A 46 5.94 6.00 -14.82
C ASN A 46 5.95 6.58 -16.22
N LEU A 47 5.15 6.05 -17.14
CA LEU A 47 5.01 6.61 -18.49
C LEU A 47 4.39 8.02 -18.47
N GLY A 48 3.54 8.30 -17.47
CA GLY A 48 2.87 9.59 -17.30
C GLY A 48 3.74 10.71 -16.73
N VAL A 49 4.90 10.39 -16.12
CA VAL A 49 5.72 11.39 -15.41
C VAL A 49 7.09 11.62 -16.04
N VAL A 50 7.29 11.24 -17.28
CA VAL A 50 8.60 11.32 -17.93
C VAL A 50 9.07 12.75 -18.02
N GLU A 51 8.31 13.64 -18.69
CA GLU A 51 8.65 15.05 -18.86
C GLU A 51 8.70 15.80 -17.52
N LEU A 52 7.76 15.51 -16.62
CA LEU A 52 7.75 16.05 -15.26
C LEU A 52 9.05 15.71 -14.51
N SER A 53 9.51 14.46 -14.58
CA SER A 53 10.75 14.02 -13.92
C SER A 53 11.99 14.70 -14.52
N ILE A 54 12.04 14.84 -15.84
CA ILE A 54 13.12 15.56 -16.54
C ILE A 54 13.14 17.02 -16.06
N ALA A 55 11.99 17.71 -16.08
CA ALA A 55 11.89 19.10 -15.65
C ALA A 55 12.27 19.31 -14.18
N LEU A 56 11.89 18.37 -13.29
CA LEU A 56 12.31 18.40 -11.89
C LEU A 56 13.84 18.37 -11.74
N HIS A 57 14.50 17.43 -12.41
CA HIS A 57 15.96 17.30 -12.34
C HIS A 57 16.73 18.40 -13.08
N ARG A 58 16.06 19.16 -13.97
CA ARG A 58 16.63 20.37 -14.57
C ARG A 58 16.45 21.63 -13.73
N ALA A 59 15.35 21.70 -12.95
CA ALA A 59 15.05 22.84 -12.10
C ALA A 59 15.76 22.79 -10.74
N PHE A 60 16.01 21.59 -10.23
CA PHE A 60 16.55 21.34 -8.88
C PHE A 60 17.85 20.54 -8.91
N GLU A 61 18.76 20.89 -8.03
CA GLU A 61 20.08 20.27 -7.91
C GLU A 61 20.04 19.12 -6.88
N SER A 62 19.50 17.95 -7.29
CA SER A 62 19.47 16.76 -6.45
C SER A 62 20.89 16.16 -6.32
N PRO A 63 21.35 15.70 -5.12
CA PRO A 63 20.58 15.53 -3.89
C PRO A 63 20.58 16.74 -2.92
N VAL A 64 21.17 17.87 -3.28
CA VAL A 64 21.18 19.10 -2.45
C VAL A 64 19.76 19.62 -2.28
N ASP A 65 19.07 19.86 -3.39
CA ASP A 65 17.62 20.02 -3.40
C ASP A 65 16.97 18.62 -3.26
N ARG A 66 16.10 18.46 -2.29
CA ARG A 66 15.49 17.17 -1.95
C ARG A 66 14.19 16.96 -2.70
N ILE A 67 14.17 16.01 -3.64
CA ILE A 67 12.97 15.61 -4.37
C ILE A 67 12.39 14.36 -3.72
N LEU A 68 11.14 14.46 -3.26
CA LEU A 68 10.41 13.42 -2.54
C LEU A 68 9.23 12.93 -3.37
N TRP A 69 9.02 11.63 -3.43
CA TRP A 69 7.94 11.02 -4.20
C TRP A 69 6.91 10.38 -3.28
N ASP A 70 5.66 10.84 -3.33
CA ASP A 70 4.55 10.18 -2.61
C ASP A 70 4.30 8.80 -3.20
N THR A 71 4.05 7.81 -2.32
CA THR A 71 3.88 6.41 -2.71
C THR A 71 5.15 5.83 -3.39
N GLY A 72 5.88 6.62 -4.15
CA GLY A 72 7.14 6.25 -4.79
C GLY A 72 7.03 5.30 -6.00
N HIS A 73 5.82 4.87 -6.38
CA HIS A 73 5.59 3.96 -7.50
C HIS A 73 5.86 4.59 -8.88
N GLN A 74 5.95 5.91 -8.95
CA GLN A 74 6.24 6.71 -10.15
C GLN A 74 7.70 7.19 -10.21
N SER A 75 8.64 6.47 -9.61
CA SER A 75 10.05 6.89 -9.48
C SER A 75 11.02 6.20 -10.45
N TYR A 76 10.54 5.41 -11.42
CA TYR A 76 11.46 4.71 -12.33
C TYR A 76 12.22 5.68 -13.24
N VAL A 77 11.56 6.75 -13.70
CA VAL A 77 12.22 7.81 -14.46
C VAL A 77 13.28 8.52 -13.61
N HIS A 78 12.95 8.83 -12.35
CA HIS A 78 13.90 9.37 -11.38
C HIS A 78 15.13 8.44 -11.21
N LYS A 79 14.93 7.11 -11.13
CA LYS A 79 16.04 6.14 -11.08
C LYS A 79 16.92 6.22 -12.33
N LEU A 80 16.32 6.26 -13.53
CA LEU A 80 17.06 6.37 -14.79
C LEU A 80 17.90 7.66 -14.84
N LEU A 81 17.29 8.80 -14.49
CA LEU A 81 17.94 10.12 -14.53
C LEU A 81 19.01 10.31 -13.45
N THR A 82 19.00 9.45 -12.42
CA THR A 82 20.04 9.39 -11.37
C THR A 82 21.04 8.26 -11.58
N GLY A 83 21.19 7.77 -12.82
CA GLY A 83 22.22 6.82 -13.25
C GLY A 83 21.92 5.34 -13.00
N ARG A 84 20.75 4.99 -12.50
CA ARG A 84 20.34 3.60 -12.27
C ARG A 84 19.57 3.04 -13.46
N GLN A 85 20.30 2.47 -14.43
CA GLN A 85 19.74 2.02 -15.72
C GLN A 85 19.65 0.49 -15.85
N ASP A 86 20.13 -0.30 -14.87
CA ASP A 86 19.99 -1.75 -14.88
C ASP A 86 18.64 -2.20 -14.30
N PHE A 87 17.63 -2.28 -15.14
CA PHE A 87 16.29 -2.77 -14.81
C PHE A 87 16.12 -4.28 -15.09
N SER A 88 17.19 -4.99 -15.41
CA SER A 88 17.12 -6.43 -15.76
C SER A 88 16.55 -7.28 -14.63
N LYS A 89 16.74 -6.84 -13.38
CA LYS A 89 16.27 -7.48 -12.16
C LYS A 89 15.34 -6.56 -11.32
N LEU A 90 14.63 -5.65 -11.97
CA LEU A 90 13.70 -4.76 -11.26
C LEU A 90 12.73 -5.60 -10.40
N ARG A 91 12.58 -5.24 -9.10
CA ARG A 91 11.70 -5.91 -8.13
C ARG A 91 12.02 -7.39 -7.84
N THR A 92 13.15 -7.88 -8.28
CA THR A 92 13.64 -9.23 -7.95
C THR A 92 14.79 -9.15 -6.95
N LYS A 93 15.11 -10.26 -6.29
CA LYS A 93 16.17 -10.34 -5.28
C LYS A 93 17.51 -9.80 -5.80
N GLY A 94 18.06 -8.81 -5.12
CA GLY A 94 19.32 -8.16 -5.49
C GLY A 94 19.25 -7.22 -6.69
N GLY A 95 18.06 -6.92 -7.21
CA GLY A 95 17.82 -5.90 -8.23
C GLY A 95 17.30 -4.60 -7.65
N LEU A 96 16.94 -3.65 -8.53
CA LEU A 96 16.35 -2.37 -8.13
C LEU A 96 14.96 -2.59 -7.50
N SER A 97 14.68 -1.84 -6.43
CA SER A 97 13.35 -1.75 -5.83
C SER A 97 12.35 -1.10 -6.78
N GLY A 98 11.09 -1.47 -6.69
CA GLY A 98 9.98 -0.81 -7.37
C GLY A 98 9.61 0.56 -6.80
N TYR A 99 10.33 1.02 -5.78
CA TYR A 99 10.14 2.29 -5.06
C TYR A 99 11.50 2.95 -4.81
N PRO A 100 11.56 4.23 -4.39
CA PRO A 100 12.81 4.82 -3.92
C PRO A 100 13.44 3.98 -2.82
N SER A 101 14.76 3.86 -2.83
CA SER A 101 15.52 3.14 -1.81
C SER A 101 16.82 3.86 -1.48
N ARG A 102 16.99 4.22 -0.21
CA ARG A 102 18.18 4.90 0.30
C ARG A 102 19.43 4.03 0.21
N ALA A 103 19.26 2.72 0.14
CA ALA A 103 20.36 1.79 -0.10
C ALA A 103 20.85 1.81 -1.56
N GLU A 104 20.02 2.29 -2.50
CA GLU A 104 20.36 2.37 -3.91
C GLU A 104 20.99 3.70 -4.30
N SER A 105 20.56 4.81 -3.67
CA SER A 105 20.99 6.14 -4.09
C SER A 105 20.79 7.21 -3.01
N GLU A 106 21.71 8.18 -2.94
CA GLU A 106 21.59 9.38 -2.11
C GLU A 106 20.48 10.33 -2.58
N HIS A 107 20.00 10.18 -3.82
CA HIS A 107 18.86 10.92 -4.36
C HIS A 107 17.52 10.45 -3.77
N ASP A 108 17.46 9.26 -3.19
CA ASP A 108 16.25 8.68 -2.59
C ASP A 108 16.17 9.06 -1.10
N VAL A 109 15.13 9.81 -0.72
CA VAL A 109 15.01 10.36 0.64
C VAL A 109 14.10 9.55 1.53
N ILE A 110 12.95 9.09 1.00
CA ILE A 110 11.95 8.31 1.74
C ILE A 110 11.65 7.00 1.02
N GLU A 111 11.40 5.94 1.81
CA GLU A 111 11.14 4.58 1.33
C GLU A 111 9.72 4.12 1.69
N ASN A 112 8.76 5.02 1.72
CA ASN A 112 7.39 4.74 2.13
C ASN A 112 6.41 4.80 0.96
N SER A 113 5.79 3.65 0.64
CA SER A 113 4.75 3.55 -0.39
C SER A 113 3.32 3.63 0.15
N HIS A 114 3.13 3.97 1.42
CA HIS A 114 1.83 4.40 1.94
C HIS A 114 1.58 5.85 1.52
N ALA A 115 0.56 6.08 0.70
CA ALA A 115 0.27 7.37 0.10
C ALA A 115 -0.02 8.48 1.13
N SER A 116 0.04 9.74 0.70
CA SER A 116 -0.29 10.94 1.48
C SER A 116 0.72 11.33 2.57
N THR A 117 1.89 10.68 2.64
CA THR A 117 2.89 10.97 3.67
C THR A 117 3.96 11.97 3.26
N VAL A 118 4.16 12.17 1.96
CA VAL A 118 5.26 13.00 1.41
C VAL A 118 5.25 14.43 1.92
N LEU A 119 4.07 15.03 2.09
CA LEU A 119 3.95 16.42 2.54
C LEU A 119 4.39 16.58 4.00
N GLY A 120 4.10 15.61 4.87
CA GLY A 120 4.60 15.60 6.24
C GLY A 120 6.12 15.44 6.32
N TRP A 121 6.70 14.58 5.46
CA TRP A 121 8.15 14.47 5.32
C TRP A 121 8.77 15.78 4.83
N ALA A 122 8.18 16.41 3.82
CA ALA A 122 8.67 17.66 3.26
C ALA A 122 8.63 18.81 4.27
N ASP A 123 7.54 18.94 5.03
CA ASP A 123 7.42 19.92 6.10
C ASP A 123 8.51 19.72 7.18
N GLY A 124 8.73 18.46 7.60
CA GLY A 124 9.79 18.13 8.55
C GLY A 124 11.19 18.46 8.04
N LEU A 125 11.47 18.16 6.78
CA LEU A 125 12.77 18.48 6.16
C LEU A 125 12.97 20.00 5.97
N ALA A 126 11.92 20.73 5.58
CA ALA A 126 11.98 22.19 5.46
C ALA A 126 12.25 22.85 6.82
N LYS A 127 11.60 22.38 7.90
CA LYS A 127 11.89 22.79 9.28
C LYS A 127 13.32 22.51 9.69
N ALA A 128 13.84 21.32 9.34
CA ALA A 128 15.23 20.97 9.64
C ALA A 128 16.22 21.87 8.90
N ASN A 129 15.97 22.21 7.63
CA ASN A 129 16.80 23.14 6.87
C ASN A 129 16.82 24.53 7.53
N GLU A 130 15.64 25.04 7.94
CA GLU A 130 15.51 26.33 8.63
C GLU A 130 16.33 26.37 9.93
N VAL A 131 16.19 25.36 10.80
CA VAL A 131 16.89 25.30 12.10
C VAL A 131 18.40 25.14 11.92
N LEU A 132 18.81 24.38 10.90
CA LEU A 132 20.25 24.10 10.65
C LEU A 132 20.92 25.12 9.74
N GLY A 133 20.17 26.13 9.25
CA GLY A 133 20.69 27.13 8.31
C GLY A 133 21.22 26.51 7.02
N ARG A 134 20.54 25.46 6.51
CA ARG A 134 20.91 24.77 5.28
C ARG A 134 20.22 25.40 4.09
N ASP A 135 21.01 25.68 3.06
CA ASP A 135 20.47 25.98 1.74
C ASP A 135 19.96 24.70 1.07
N GLY A 136 19.04 24.85 0.13
CA GLY A 136 18.43 23.74 -0.61
C GLY A 136 16.90 23.73 -0.47
N HIS A 137 16.25 23.34 -1.55
CA HIS A 137 14.80 23.30 -1.61
C HIS A 137 14.30 21.89 -1.24
N VAL A 138 13.10 21.85 -0.70
CA VAL A 138 12.36 20.60 -0.50
C VAL A 138 11.20 20.59 -1.49
N VAL A 139 11.16 19.57 -2.34
CA VAL A 139 10.16 19.39 -3.39
C VAL A 139 9.41 18.09 -3.14
N ALA A 140 8.12 18.17 -2.91
CA ALA A 140 7.24 17.03 -2.69
C ALA A 140 6.37 16.78 -3.92
N VAL A 141 6.54 15.65 -4.58
CA VAL A 141 5.69 15.21 -5.70
C VAL A 141 4.58 14.31 -5.15
N ILE A 142 3.34 14.72 -5.32
CA ILE A 142 2.16 14.00 -4.83
C ILE A 142 1.13 13.84 -5.94
N GLY A 143 0.55 12.64 -6.07
CA GLY A 143 -0.56 12.41 -6.99
C GLY A 143 -1.89 12.96 -6.48
N ASP A 144 -2.80 13.29 -7.39
CA ASP A 144 -4.15 13.74 -7.10
C ASP A 144 -4.94 12.74 -6.22
N GLY A 145 -4.79 11.44 -6.46
CA GLY A 145 -5.35 10.39 -5.61
C GLY A 145 -4.82 10.43 -4.17
N ALA A 146 -3.52 10.67 -3.98
CA ALA A 146 -2.91 10.75 -2.65
C ALA A 146 -3.33 12.01 -1.89
N LEU A 147 -3.77 13.07 -2.56
CA LEU A 147 -4.35 14.25 -1.93
C LEU A 147 -5.72 13.97 -1.28
N THR A 148 -6.39 12.86 -1.59
CA THR A 148 -7.66 12.50 -0.93
C THR A 148 -7.46 12.01 0.50
N GLY A 149 -6.25 11.64 0.89
CA GLY A 149 -5.93 11.15 2.23
C GLY A 149 -5.85 12.27 3.28
N GLY A 150 -6.36 12.02 4.48
CA GLY A 150 -6.40 12.99 5.60
C GLY A 150 -5.03 13.55 5.98
N MET A 151 -3.97 12.71 5.98
CA MET A 151 -2.60 13.15 6.30
C MET A 151 -2.08 14.24 5.36
N ALA A 152 -2.48 14.23 4.08
CA ALA A 152 -2.11 15.30 3.15
C ALA A 152 -2.72 16.64 3.59
N TRP A 153 -3.96 16.63 4.04
CA TRP A 153 -4.65 17.83 4.53
C TRP A 153 -4.08 18.35 5.86
N GLU A 154 -3.73 17.46 6.77
CA GLU A 154 -3.03 17.83 8.00
C GLU A 154 -1.69 18.52 7.68
N ALA A 155 -0.93 17.95 6.73
CA ALA A 155 0.33 18.54 6.30
C ALA A 155 0.12 19.89 5.58
N LEU A 156 -0.83 19.99 4.64
CA LEU A 156 -1.16 21.25 3.96
C LEU A 156 -1.52 22.36 4.94
N ASN A 157 -2.35 22.06 5.96
CA ASN A 157 -2.69 23.00 7.00
C ASN A 157 -1.47 23.51 7.79
N ASN A 158 -0.52 22.63 8.12
CA ASN A 158 0.70 22.99 8.82
C ASN A 158 1.70 23.74 7.94
N ILE A 159 1.87 23.33 6.68
CA ILE A 159 2.73 24.00 5.70
C ILE A 159 2.25 25.41 5.43
N ALA A 160 0.94 25.60 5.23
CA ALA A 160 0.33 26.89 4.95
C ALA A 160 0.47 27.91 6.10
N ALA A 161 0.62 27.44 7.33
CA ALA A 161 0.85 28.31 8.49
C ALA A 161 2.24 28.98 8.48
N ALA A 162 3.21 28.42 7.76
CA ALA A 162 4.59 28.90 7.69
C ALA A 162 4.87 29.63 6.37
N ARG A 163 4.42 30.89 6.27
CA ARG A 163 4.39 31.66 5.02
C ARG A 163 5.76 31.93 4.40
N ASP A 164 6.81 31.92 5.21
CA ASP A 164 8.18 32.25 4.78
C ASP A 164 9.09 31.01 4.64
N ARG A 165 8.55 29.80 4.83
CA ARG A 165 9.31 28.55 4.69
C ARG A 165 9.21 28.04 3.26
N PRO A 166 10.30 28.03 2.49
CA PRO A 166 10.30 27.57 1.11
C PRO A 166 10.06 26.06 1.05
N LEU A 167 8.93 25.67 0.46
CA LEU A 167 8.55 24.28 0.19
C LEU A 167 7.74 24.24 -1.09
N ILE A 168 8.09 23.33 -2.00
CA ILE A 168 7.43 23.21 -3.28
C ILE A 168 6.65 21.90 -3.31
N ILE A 169 5.34 22.00 -3.52
CA ILE A 169 4.43 20.86 -3.69
C ILE A 169 4.12 20.77 -5.17
N VAL A 170 4.45 19.64 -5.79
CA VAL A 170 4.11 19.35 -7.19
C VAL A 170 2.98 18.34 -7.20
N VAL A 171 1.79 18.78 -7.61
CA VAL A 171 0.64 17.91 -7.78
C VAL A 171 0.69 17.31 -9.18
N ASN A 172 0.90 16.00 -9.25
CA ASN A 172 0.79 15.21 -10.47
C ASN A 172 -0.67 14.78 -10.63
N ASP A 173 -1.42 15.52 -11.43
CA ASP A 173 -2.84 15.28 -11.64
C ASP A 173 -3.07 14.52 -12.95
N ASN A 174 -3.42 13.25 -12.81
CA ASN A 174 -3.75 12.37 -13.93
C ASN A 174 -5.15 11.74 -13.80
N GLU A 175 -5.99 12.29 -12.90
CA GLU A 175 -7.37 11.88 -12.63
C GLU A 175 -7.54 10.48 -12.05
N ARG A 176 -6.44 9.80 -11.69
CA ARG A 176 -6.52 8.39 -11.32
C ARG A 176 -5.49 7.98 -10.26
N SER A 177 -5.97 7.12 -9.34
CA SER A 177 -5.12 6.19 -8.58
C SER A 177 -5.14 4.81 -9.26
N TYR A 178 -5.65 3.75 -8.64
CA TYR A 178 -6.06 2.54 -9.36
C TYR A 178 -7.31 2.81 -10.23
N GLY A 179 -8.34 3.40 -9.66
CA GLY A 179 -9.52 3.89 -10.35
C GLY A 179 -9.50 5.43 -10.52
N PRO A 180 -10.56 6.02 -11.07
CA PRO A 180 -10.72 7.46 -11.12
C PRO A 180 -10.66 8.09 -9.73
N THR A 181 -10.00 9.25 -9.60
CA THR A 181 -9.97 10.02 -8.36
C THR A 181 -11.38 10.56 -8.07
N ILE A 182 -11.86 10.39 -6.84
CA ILE A 182 -13.24 10.67 -6.44
C ILE A 182 -13.35 11.77 -5.39
N GLY A 183 -14.58 12.22 -5.16
CA GLY A 183 -14.93 13.16 -4.10
C GLY A 183 -14.85 14.63 -4.51
N GLY A 184 -15.12 15.53 -3.54
CA GLY A 184 -15.16 16.97 -3.77
C GLY A 184 -13.84 17.56 -4.27
N LEU A 185 -12.70 17.01 -3.82
CA LEU A 185 -11.38 17.41 -4.31
C LEU A 185 -11.19 17.12 -5.79
N ALA A 186 -11.59 15.91 -6.24
CA ALA A 186 -11.52 15.55 -7.66
C ALA A 186 -12.36 16.50 -8.52
N GLY A 187 -13.59 16.84 -8.06
CA GLY A 187 -14.43 17.83 -8.71
C GLY A 187 -13.78 19.21 -8.76
N HIS A 188 -13.08 19.61 -7.70
CA HIS A 188 -12.34 20.88 -7.65
C HIS A 188 -11.17 20.90 -8.65
N LEU A 189 -10.34 19.84 -8.66
CA LEU A 189 -9.25 19.71 -9.64
C LEU A 189 -9.78 19.66 -11.08
N ALA A 190 -10.88 18.95 -11.33
CA ALA A 190 -11.55 18.95 -12.65
C ALA A 190 -11.98 20.36 -13.10
N THR A 191 -12.47 21.17 -12.18
CA THR A 191 -12.80 22.58 -12.46
C THR A 191 -11.56 23.39 -12.81
N LEU A 192 -10.44 23.17 -12.11
CA LEU A 192 -9.15 23.83 -12.43
C LEU A 192 -8.65 23.49 -13.85
N ARG A 193 -8.83 22.25 -14.30
CA ARG A 193 -8.43 21.78 -15.65
C ARG A 193 -9.21 22.46 -16.78
N THR A 194 -10.49 22.73 -16.56
CA THR A 194 -11.40 23.26 -17.59
C THR A 194 -11.34 24.79 -17.72
N THR A 195 -10.50 25.44 -16.91
CA THR A 195 -10.45 26.93 -16.86
C THR A 195 -9.47 27.53 -17.88
N ASP A 196 -9.43 27.00 -19.10
CA ASP A 196 -8.67 27.57 -20.24
C ASP A 196 -8.99 29.05 -20.55
N GLY A 197 -10.11 29.57 -20.02
CA GLY A 197 -10.52 30.95 -20.18
C GLY A 197 -9.78 31.97 -19.31
N TYR A 198 -9.20 31.53 -18.17
CA TYR A 198 -8.63 32.45 -17.16
C TYR A 198 -7.31 33.07 -17.60
N GLU A 199 -6.39 32.31 -18.15
CA GLU A 199 -5.14 32.86 -18.72
C GLU A 199 -5.43 33.80 -19.90
N ARG A 200 -6.41 33.48 -20.76
CA ARG A 200 -6.82 34.37 -21.87
C ARG A 200 -7.50 35.65 -21.36
N VAL A 201 -8.32 35.56 -20.32
CA VAL A 201 -8.96 36.74 -19.69
C VAL A 201 -7.94 37.60 -18.95
N LEU A 202 -6.94 37.00 -18.28
CA LEU A 202 -5.84 37.73 -17.66
C LEU A 202 -4.92 38.37 -18.71
N ALA A 203 -4.58 37.66 -19.79
CA ALA A 203 -3.79 38.19 -20.90
C ALA A 203 -4.54 39.33 -21.60
N TRP A 204 -5.82 39.14 -21.86
CA TRP A 204 -6.68 40.19 -22.42
C TRP A 204 -6.82 41.41 -21.50
N GLY A 205 -7.05 41.18 -20.20
CA GLY A 205 -7.13 42.26 -19.20
C GLY A 205 -5.80 43.03 -19.06
N LYS A 206 -4.66 42.33 -19.18
CA LYS A 206 -3.32 42.91 -19.15
C LYS A 206 -3.03 43.73 -20.42
N ASP A 207 -3.47 43.23 -21.57
CA ASP A 207 -3.31 43.88 -22.87
C ASP A 207 -4.19 45.15 -22.95
N VAL A 208 -5.42 45.08 -22.46
CA VAL A 208 -6.34 46.23 -22.38
C VAL A 208 -5.79 47.30 -21.40
N LEU A 209 -5.21 46.91 -20.26
CA LEU A 209 -4.61 47.83 -19.27
C LEU A 209 -3.31 48.47 -19.76
N GLN A 210 -2.51 47.75 -20.57
CA GLN A 210 -1.24 48.27 -21.11
C GLN A 210 -1.44 49.18 -22.33
N ASN A 211 -2.53 49.01 -23.06
CA ASN A 211 -2.80 49.74 -24.32
C ASN A 211 -3.82 50.88 -24.20
N THR A 212 -4.32 51.19 -22.98
CA THR A 212 -5.25 52.32 -22.76
C THR A 212 -4.49 53.50 -22.16
N PRO A 213 -4.28 54.58 -22.87
CA PRO A 213 -3.67 55.79 -22.31
C PRO A 213 -4.66 56.55 -21.42
N VAL A 214 -4.16 56.82 -20.18
CA VAL A 214 -4.73 57.80 -19.24
C VAL A 214 -6.03 57.40 -18.55
N VAL A 215 -5.92 56.78 -17.36
CA VAL A 215 -6.75 57.16 -16.16
C VAL A 215 -5.97 56.80 -14.88
N GLY A 216 -5.83 57.78 -14.02
CA GLY A 216 -4.93 57.81 -12.87
C GLY A 216 -5.34 56.95 -11.65
N GLN A 217 -4.52 57.05 -10.59
CA GLN A 217 -4.50 56.25 -9.35
C GLN A 217 -5.85 55.87 -8.67
N PRO A 218 -6.96 56.63 -8.78
CA PRO A 218 -8.23 56.21 -8.14
C PRO A 218 -8.85 54.95 -8.77
N LEU A 219 -8.58 54.69 -10.03
CA LEU A 219 -9.08 53.49 -10.72
C LEU A 219 -8.33 52.24 -10.30
N TYR A 220 -7.08 52.38 -9.87
CA TYR A 220 -6.24 51.27 -9.41
C TYR A 220 -6.77 50.69 -8.08
N GLU A 221 -7.23 51.53 -7.15
CA GLU A 221 -7.78 51.08 -5.86
C GLU A 221 -9.19 50.49 -6.02
N SER A 222 -10.02 51.06 -6.90
CA SER A 222 -11.34 50.48 -7.26
C SER A 222 -11.21 49.16 -8.00
N LEU A 223 -10.18 49.01 -8.88
CA LEU A 223 -9.86 47.77 -9.58
C LEU A 223 -9.27 46.72 -8.65
N HIS A 224 -8.61 47.08 -7.55
CA HIS A 224 -8.13 46.11 -6.57
C HIS A 224 -9.30 45.46 -5.79
N GLY A 225 -10.32 46.21 -5.42
CA GLY A 225 -11.54 45.68 -4.82
C GLY A 225 -12.40 44.86 -5.79
N ALA A 226 -12.54 45.36 -7.03
CA ALA A 226 -13.23 44.62 -8.12
C ALA A 226 -12.45 43.39 -8.57
N LYS A 227 -11.10 43.45 -8.58
CA LYS A 227 -10.21 42.34 -8.91
C LYS A 227 -10.32 41.21 -7.89
N LYS A 228 -10.49 41.52 -6.61
CA LYS A 228 -10.73 40.52 -5.55
C LYS A 228 -12.10 39.85 -5.74
N GLY A 229 -13.16 40.64 -5.91
CA GLY A 229 -14.51 40.11 -6.12
C GLY A 229 -14.68 39.35 -7.45
N PHE A 230 -13.96 39.76 -8.52
CA PHE A 230 -13.96 39.05 -9.80
C PHE A 230 -13.12 37.76 -9.71
N LYS A 231 -11.99 37.81 -8.99
CA LYS A 231 -11.15 36.64 -8.70
C LYS A 231 -11.90 35.61 -7.88
N ASP A 232 -12.61 36.04 -6.85
CA ASP A 232 -13.38 35.17 -5.94
C ASP A 232 -14.62 34.55 -6.62
N ALA A 233 -15.18 35.20 -7.65
CA ALA A 233 -16.35 34.70 -8.37
C ALA A 233 -16.01 33.73 -9.53
N PHE A 234 -14.77 33.75 -10.03
CA PHE A 234 -14.35 32.98 -11.22
C PHE A 234 -13.03 32.22 -11.07
N ALA A 235 -12.41 32.19 -9.89
CA ALA A 235 -11.14 31.54 -9.66
C ALA A 235 -11.29 30.25 -8.81
N PRO A 236 -11.36 29.06 -9.42
CA PRO A 236 -11.34 27.77 -8.72
C PRO A 236 -10.08 27.55 -7.85
N GLN A 237 -9.06 28.39 -8.04
CA GLN A 237 -7.78 28.35 -7.31
C GLN A 237 -7.90 28.75 -5.82
N GLY A 238 -9.04 29.35 -5.43
CA GLY A 238 -9.25 29.94 -4.11
C GLY A 238 -8.93 29.00 -2.95
N MET A 239 -9.26 27.73 -3.06
CA MET A 239 -9.08 26.78 -1.96
C MET A 239 -7.62 26.71 -1.45
N PHE A 240 -6.63 26.57 -2.33
CA PHE A 240 -5.22 26.51 -1.92
C PHE A 240 -4.66 27.89 -1.54
N GLU A 241 -5.07 28.95 -2.26
CA GLU A 241 -4.65 30.32 -1.95
C GLU A 241 -5.28 30.82 -0.63
N ASP A 242 -6.52 30.44 -0.33
CA ASP A 242 -7.20 30.76 0.92
C ASP A 242 -6.56 30.05 2.13
N LEU A 243 -6.01 28.86 1.94
CA LEU A 243 -5.17 28.20 2.94
C LEU A 243 -3.84 28.94 3.19
N GLY A 244 -3.37 29.75 2.24
CA GLY A 244 -2.10 30.47 2.36
C GLY A 244 -0.98 29.92 1.46
N LEU A 245 -1.29 29.00 0.56
CA LEU A 245 -0.34 28.46 -0.41
C LEU A 245 -0.34 29.30 -1.69
N LYS A 246 0.81 29.56 -2.27
CA LYS A 246 0.90 30.13 -3.62
C LYS A 246 0.57 29.04 -4.64
N TYR A 247 -0.42 29.26 -5.49
CA TYR A 247 -0.77 28.34 -6.57
C TYR A 247 -0.15 28.75 -7.90
N VAL A 248 0.41 27.76 -8.63
CA VAL A 248 0.95 27.89 -9.98
C VAL A 248 0.38 26.76 -10.84
N GLY A 249 -0.34 27.09 -11.89
CA GLY A 249 -0.93 26.09 -12.80
C GLY A 249 -2.38 26.42 -13.18
N PRO A 250 -3.09 25.45 -13.81
CA PRO A 250 -2.54 24.16 -14.24
C PRO A 250 -1.51 24.30 -15.37
N VAL A 251 -0.51 23.42 -15.38
CA VAL A 251 0.57 23.37 -16.39
C VAL A 251 0.47 22.03 -17.11
N ASP A 252 0.65 22.02 -18.43
CA ASP A 252 0.81 20.76 -19.17
C ASP A 252 2.06 20.03 -18.69
N GLY A 253 1.86 18.91 -17.98
CA GLY A 253 2.93 18.11 -17.39
C GLY A 253 3.77 17.35 -18.44
N HIS A 254 3.36 17.38 -19.70
CA HIS A 254 4.09 16.81 -20.83
C HIS A 254 4.86 17.86 -21.66
N ASP A 255 4.74 19.12 -21.33
CA ASP A 255 5.58 20.20 -21.85
C ASP A 255 6.72 20.47 -20.86
N THR A 256 7.89 19.89 -21.14
CA THR A 256 9.09 20.01 -20.28
C THR A 256 9.49 21.47 -20.03
N GLU A 257 9.37 22.35 -21.06
CA GLU A 257 9.73 23.77 -20.93
C GLU A 257 8.75 24.51 -20.02
N ALA A 258 7.44 24.27 -20.20
CA ALA A 258 6.39 24.88 -19.38
C ALA A 258 6.54 24.45 -17.90
N VAL A 259 6.75 23.16 -17.64
CA VAL A 259 6.97 22.62 -16.29
C VAL A 259 8.24 23.18 -15.67
N GLU A 260 9.36 23.17 -16.40
CA GLU A 260 10.64 23.74 -15.92
C GLU A 260 10.49 25.23 -15.58
N SER A 261 9.82 26.01 -16.42
CA SER A 261 9.54 27.44 -16.17
C SER A 261 8.71 27.65 -14.92
N ALA A 262 7.65 26.83 -14.70
CA ALA A 262 6.81 26.88 -13.52
C ALA A 262 7.60 26.54 -12.24
N LEU A 263 8.41 25.48 -12.27
CA LEU A 263 9.27 25.05 -11.16
C LEU A 263 10.34 26.12 -10.83
N ARG A 264 10.98 26.71 -11.83
CA ARG A 264 11.96 27.80 -11.62
C ARG A 264 11.30 29.07 -11.05
N ARG A 265 10.04 29.35 -11.38
CA ARG A 265 9.26 30.43 -10.74
C ARG A 265 8.95 30.09 -9.29
N ALA A 266 8.52 28.85 -9.01
CA ALA A 266 8.25 28.37 -7.67
C ALA A 266 9.50 28.43 -6.78
N LYS A 267 10.66 28.05 -7.31
CA LYS A 267 11.97 28.10 -6.62
C LYS A 267 12.35 29.50 -6.14
N ARG A 268 11.91 30.55 -6.84
CA ARG A 268 12.18 31.95 -6.49
C ARG A 268 11.22 32.54 -5.46
N PHE A 269 10.18 31.81 -5.11
CA PHE A 269 9.20 32.26 -4.11
C PHE A 269 9.64 31.83 -2.70
N HIS A 270 9.63 32.76 -1.74
CA HIS A 270 10.13 32.53 -0.38
C HIS A 270 9.08 31.93 0.57
N GLY A 271 8.16 31.15 0.09
CA GLY A 271 7.11 30.52 0.88
C GLY A 271 6.61 29.23 0.24
N PRO A 272 5.57 28.59 0.79
CA PRO A 272 5.03 27.36 0.25
C PRO A 272 4.31 27.60 -1.08
N VAL A 273 4.69 26.82 -2.10
CA VAL A 273 4.13 26.91 -3.46
C VAL A 273 3.58 25.55 -3.88
N LEU A 274 2.38 25.54 -4.43
CA LEU A 274 1.78 24.39 -5.09
C LEU A 274 1.86 24.59 -6.61
N VAL A 275 2.54 23.68 -7.29
CA VAL A 275 2.63 23.59 -8.77
C VAL A 275 1.74 22.45 -9.22
N HIS A 276 0.68 22.76 -9.97
CA HIS A 276 -0.29 21.80 -10.46
C HIS A 276 0.03 21.41 -11.90
N CYS A 277 0.44 20.15 -12.12
CA CYS A 277 0.81 19.60 -13.41
C CYS A 277 -0.23 18.57 -13.87
N LEU A 278 -0.73 18.74 -15.08
CA LEU A 278 -1.65 17.80 -15.72
C LEU A 278 -0.86 16.77 -16.52
N THR A 279 -1.06 15.50 -16.22
CA THR A 279 -0.37 14.39 -16.91
C THR A 279 -1.36 13.34 -17.40
N GLU A 280 -0.89 12.43 -18.25
CA GLU A 280 -1.68 11.31 -18.75
C GLU A 280 -1.01 9.98 -18.38
N LYS A 281 -1.67 9.21 -17.52
CA LYS A 281 -1.19 7.89 -17.09
C LYS A 281 -1.19 6.93 -18.27
N GLY A 282 -0.04 6.26 -18.52
CA GLY A 282 0.13 5.34 -19.64
C GLY A 282 0.57 6.00 -20.95
N ARG A 283 0.88 7.31 -20.96
CA ARG A 283 1.26 8.08 -22.14
C ARG A 283 2.35 7.41 -22.97
N GLY A 284 2.12 7.37 -24.29
CA GLY A 284 3.06 6.79 -25.27
C GLY A 284 3.00 5.26 -25.38
N TYR A 285 2.05 4.60 -24.67
CA TYR A 285 1.82 3.17 -24.79
C TYR A 285 0.33 2.87 -24.92
N GLN A 286 -0.13 2.65 -26.16
CA GLN A 286 -1.56 2.53 -26.47
C GLN A 286 -2.27 1.47 -25.62
N PRO A 287 -1.70 0.25 -25.38
CA PRO A 287 -2.37 -0.73 -24.53
C PRO A 287 -2.66 -0.23 -23.10
N ALA A 288 -1.81 0.63 -22.54
CA ALA A 288 -2.07 1.21 -21.24
C ALA A 288 -3.13 2.32 -21.28
N LEU A 289 -3.20 3.08 -22.38
CA LEU A 289 -4.24 4.10 -22.58
C LEU A 289 -5.62 3.48 -22.79
N ASP A 290 -5.68 2.31 -23.42
CA ASP A 290 -6.93 1.58 -23.69
C ASP A 290 -7.40 0.74 -22.49
N ASP A 291 -6.55 0.54 -21.48
CA ASP A 291 -6.92 -0.18 -20.27
C ASP A 291 -7.78 0.70 -19.35
N GLU A 292 -9.09 0.46 -19.36
CA GLU A 292 -10.07 1.20 -18.56
C GLU A 292 -9.98 0.88 -17.06
N ALA A 293 -9.46 -0.30 -16.69
CA ALA A 293 -9.44 -0.75 -15.31
C ALA A 293 -8.51 0.11 -14.45
N ASP A 294 -7.21 0.13 -14.77
CA ASP A 294 -6.24 0.88 -13.98
C ASP A 294 -5.14 1.56 -14.80
N ARG A 295 -5.23 1.55 -16.14
CA ARG A 295 -4.21 2.09 -17.06
C ARG A 295 -2.82 1.51 -16.78
N PHE A 296 -2.76 0.21 -16.59
CA PHE A 296 -1.53 -0.50 -16.24
C PHE A 296 -0.82 0.12 -15.03
N HIS A 297 -1.60 0.41 -13.98
CA HIS A 297 -1.04 0.89 -12.72
C HIS A 297 0.06 -0.06 -12.21
N THR A 298 -0.25 -1.36 -12.21
CA THR A 298 0.73 -2.42 -11.94
C THR A 298 0.51 -3.56 -12.93
N VAL A 299 1.58 -3.99 -13.58
CA VAL A 299 1.55 -5.15 -14.48
C VAL A 299 2.41 -6.28 -13.94
N GLY A 300 1.99 -7.52 -14.22
CA GLY A 300 2.87 -8.70 -14.10
C GLY A 300 3.86 -8.77 -15.26
N ALA A 301 4.72 -9.79 -15.25
CA ALA A 301 5.56 -10.09 -16.40
C ALA A 301 4.69 -10.49 -17.59
N MET A 302 4.84 -9.79 -18.72
CA MET A 302 3.99 -9.93 -19.91
C MET A 302 4.78 -9.68 -21.20
N ASP A 303 4.24 -10.11 -22.32
CA ASP A 303 4.72 -9.69 -23.63
C ASP A 303 4.28 -8.23 -23.90
N PRO A 304 5.20 -7.31 -24.19
CA PRO A 304 4.86 -5.88 -24.33
C PRO A 304 4.06 -5.54 -25.58
N LEU A 305 3.98 -6.45 -26.57
CA LEU A 305 3.22 -6.21 -27.82
C LEU A 305 1.79 -6.75 -27.71
N THR A 306 1.62 -7.90 -27.06
CA THR A 306 0.33 -8.60 -26.98
C THR A 306 -0.34 -8.42 -25.61
N CYS A 307 0.39 -7.92 -24.61
CA CYS A 307 -0.02 -7.80 -23.20
C CYS A 307 -0.43 -9.12 -22.55
N VAL A 308 -0.03 -10.25 -23.16
CA VAL A 308 -0.28 -11.60 -22.62
C VAL A 308 0.71 -11.88 -21.48
N PRO A 309 0.24 -12.31 -20.29
CA PRO A 309 1.11 -12.69 -19.19
C PRO A 309 2.09 -13.81 -19.61
N LEU A 310 3.37 -13.67 -19.26
CA LEU A 310 4.41 -14.68 -19.53
C LEU A 310 4.22 -15.95 -18.69
N THR A 311 3.61 -15.83 -17.52
CA THR A 311 3.29 -16.96 -16.65
C THR A 311 1.78 -17.07 -16.51
N PRO A 312 1.17 -18.16 -16.95
CA PRO A 312 -0.26 -18.39 -16.77
C PRO A 312 -0.62 -18.47 -15.28
N SER A 313 -1.81 -18.02 -14.92
CA SER A 313 -2.36 -18.21 -13.58
C SER A 313 -2.67 -19.69 -13.34
N ASN A 314 -2.22 -20.24 -12.21
CA ASN A 314 -2.49 -21.61 -11.79
C ASN A 314 -3.79 -21.75 -11.00
N GLY A 315 -4.87 -21.15 -11.46
CA GLY A 315 -6.18 -21.16 -10.78
C GLY A 315 -6.64 -19.77 -10.32
N PRO A 316 -7.76 -19.68 -9.60
CA PRO A 316 -8.29 -18.42 -9.12
C PRO A 316 -7.36 -17.82 -8.04
N SER A 317 -7.26 -16.49 -8.01
CA SER A 317 -6.61 -15.80 -6.89
C SER A 317 -7.50 -15.81 -5.65
N TRP A 318 -6.90 -15.63 -4.48
CA TRP A 318 -7.63 -15.41 -3.23
C TRP A 318 -8.62 -14.25 -3.34
N THR A 319 -8.20 -13.15 -3.95
CA THR A 319 -9.03 -11.98 -4.25
C THR A 319 -10.26 -12.33 -5.09
N ALA A 320 -10.11 -13.17 -6.12
CA ALA A 320 -11.23 -13.60 -6.96
C ALA A 320 -12.21 -14.48 -6.18
N VAL A 321 -11.72 -15.41 -5.36
CA VAL A 321 -12.57 -16.26 -4.50
C VAL A 321 -13.36 -15.41 -3.51
N PHE A 322 -12.73 -14.40 -2.91
CA PHE A 322 -13.41 -13.44 -2.03
C PHE A 322 -14.49 -12.66 -2.77
N GLY A 323 -14.17 -12.05 -3.91
CA GLY A 323 -15.10 -11.24 -4.68
C GLY A 323 -16.33 -12.02 -5.16
N ASP A 324 -16.11 -13.26 -5.61
CA ASP A 324 -17.19 -14.15 -6.01
C ASP A 324 -18.11 -14.51 -4.83
N GLU A 325 -17.54 -14.77 -3.65
CA GLU A 325 -18.34 -15.12 -2.48
C GLU A 325 -19.07 -13.91 -1.92
N LEU A 326 -18.44 -12.75 -1.88
CA LEU A 326 -19.10 -11.51 -1.45
C LEU A 326 -20.29 -11.15 -2.37
N ALA A 327 -20.14 -11.36 -3.68
CA ALA A 327 -21.24 -11.14 -4.63
C ALA A 327 -22.43 -12.07 -4.38
N ARG A 328 -22.17 -13.34 -4.01
CA ARG A 328 -23.23 -14.29 -3.60
C ARG A 328 -23.91 -13.84 -2.31
N LEU A 329 -23.13 -13.49 -1.29
CA LEU A 329 -23.63 -12.96 -0.03
C LEU A 329 -24.48 -11.70 -0.23
N GLY A 330 -24.06 -10.79 -1.10
CA GLY A 330 -24.83 -9.58 -1.44
C GLY A 330 -26.17 -9.87 -2.09
N ALA A 331 -26.28 -10.97 -2.84
CA ALA A 331 -27.57 -11.42 -3.40
C ALA A 331 -28.48 -12.07 -2.33
N GLU A 332 -27.90 -12.74 -1.35
CA GLU A 332 -28.62 -13.41 -0.26
C GLU A 332 -29.04 -12.40 0.84
N ARG A 333 -28.23 -11.35 1.07
CA ARG A 333 -28.37 -10.41 2.18
C ARG A 333 -28.32 -8.95 1.68
N PRO A 334 -29.46 -8.27 1.61
CA PRO A 334 -29.54 -6.89 1.14
C PRO A 334 -28.90 -5.86 2.08
N ASP A 335 -28.68 -6.22 3.34
CA ASP A 335 -28.01 -5.40 4.35
C ASP A 335 -26.49 -5.34 4.18
N ILE A 336 -25.87 -6.27 3.41
CA ILE A 336 -24.45 -6.25 3.14
C ILE A 336 -24.12 -5.11 2.17
N VAL A 337 -23.18 -4.27 2.57
CA VAL A 337 -22.61 -3.17 1.78
C VAL A 337 -21.10 -3.24 1.77
N ALA A 338 -20.44 -2.69 0.77
CA ALA A 338 -18.99 -2.77 0.63
C ALA A 338 -18.34 -1.37 0.60
N LEU A 339 -17.18 -1.26 1.23
CA LEU A 339 -16.33 -0.06 1.21
C LEU A 339 -14.91 -0.44 0.82
N THR A 340 -14.23 0.48 0.13
CA THR A 340 -12.79 0.39 -0.13
C THR A 340 -12.16 1.78 -0.15
N ALA A 341 -10.83 1.82 -0.09
CA ALA A 341 -10.05 3.05 -0.12
C ALA A 341 -9.22 3.14 -1.41
N ALA A 342 -9.84 3.59 -2.51
CA ALA A 342 -9.28 3.71 -3.86
C ALA A 342 -8.81 2.37 -4.48
N MET A 343 -9.42 1.24 -4.06
CA MET A 343 -8.91 -0.10 -4.37
C MET A 343 -10.00 -1.08 -4.85
N LEU A 344 -11.01 -0.59 -5.55
CA LEU A 344 -12.17 -1.40 -5.97
C LEU A 344 -11.77 -2.70 -6.70
N HIS A 345 -10.97 -2.58 -7.75
CA HIS A 345 -10.51 -3.73 -8.54
C HIS A 345 -9.47 -4.60 -7.79
N PRO A 346 -8.41 -4.01 -7.20
CA PRO A 346 -7.36 -4.79 -6.55
C PRO A 346 -7.82 -5.60 -5.34
N THR A 347 -8.94 -5.23 -4.71
CA THR A 347 -9.51 -5.95 -3.56
C THR A 347 -10.68 -6.86 -3.92
N GLY A 348 -11.00 -7.02 -5.22
CA GLY A 348 -12.01 -7.97 -5.70
C GLY A 348 -13.47 -7.50 -5.58
N LEU A 349 -13.71 -6.20 -5.36
CA LEU A 349 -15.07 -5.67 -5.21
C LEU A 349 -15.80 -5.42 -6.54
N THR A 350 -15.11 -5.55 -7.67
CA THR A 350 -15.65 -5.24 -9.02
C THR A 350 -17.00 -5.94 -9.26
N ARG A 351 -17.06 -7.25 -9.06
CA ARG A 351 -18.27 -8.03 -9.30
C ARG A 351 -19.44 -7.62 -8.38
N PHE A 352 -19.13 -7.28 -7.13
CA PHE A 352 -20.15 -6.78 -6.21
C PHE A 352 -20.67 -5.41 -6.64
N ALA A 353 -19.76 -4.52 -7.10
CA ALA A 353 -20.11 -3.18 -7.59
C ALA A 353 -20.96 -3.25 -8.88
N GLU A 354 -20.67 -4.18 -9.79
CA GLU A 354 -21.46 -4.40 -11.01
C GLU A 354 -22.90 -4.86 -10.70
N LEU A 355 -23.07 -5.72 -9.69
CA LEU A 355 -24.37 -6.27 -9.31
C LEU A 355 -25.15 -5.33 -8.39
N PHE A 356 -24.48 -4.57 -7.55
CA PHE A 356 -25.07 -3.75 -6.49
C PHE A 356 -24.40 -2.36 -6.41
N PRO A 357 -24.45 -1.55 -7.47
CA PRO A 357 -23.70 -0.28 -7.53
C PRO A 357 -24.08 0.71 -6.42
N GLU A 358 -25.32 0.68 -5.94
CA GLU A 358 -25.80 1.54 -4.84
C GLU A 358 -25.35 1.08 -3.44
N ARG A 359 -24.68 -0.08 -3.35
CA ARG A 359 -24.20 -0.66 -2.08
C ARG A 359 -22.69 -0.72 -1.98
N VAL A 360 -21.98 0.02 -2.84
CA VAL A 360 -20.52 0.11 -2.81
C VAL A 360 -20.08 1.57 -2.74
N TRP A 361 -19.14 1.85 -1.85
CA TRP A 361 -18.49 3.16 -1.77
C TRP A 361 -16.97 3.00 -1.82
N ASP A 362 -16.37 3.65 -2.79
CA ASP A 362 -14.97 3.98 -2.75
C ASP A 362 -14.82 5.34 -2.04
N VAL A 363 -13.94 5.46 -1.06
CA VAL A 363 -13.78 6.68 -0.26
C VAL A 363 -12.51 7.46 -0.60
N GLY A 364 -11.82 7.11 -1.70
CA GLY A 364 -10.49 7.62 -1.98
C GLY A 364 -9.44 6.96 -1.06
N ILE A 365 -8.20 7.46 -1.04
CA ILE A 365 -7.16 6.91 -0.16
C ILE A 365 -7.39 7.42 1.28
N ALA A 366 -8.43 6.89 1.93
CA ALA A 366 -8.93 7.37 3.22
C ALA A 366 -9.40 6.20 4.12
N GLU A 367 -8.50 5.32 4.50
CA GLU A 367 -8.79 4.11 5.29
C GLU A 367 -9.42 4.43 6.65
N GLN A 368 -9.00 5.53 7.29
CA GLN A 368 -9.60 6.02 8.54
C GLN A 368 -11.08 6.34 8.34
N HIS A 369 -11.40 7.10 7.29
CA HIS A 369 -12.78 7.42 6.94
C HIS A 369 -13.59 6.17 6.61
N ALA A 370 -12.99 5.19 5.89
CA ALA A 370 -13.65 3.92 5.59
C ALA A 370 -14.08 3.19 6.86
N ALA A 371 -13.21 3.11 7.88
CA ALA A 371 -13.51 2.44 9.14
C ALA A 371 -14.61 3.17 9.93
N VAL A 372 -14.52 4.50 10.06
CA VAL A 372 -15.55 5.31 10.79
C VAL A 372 -16.89 5.28 10.05
N SER A 373 -16.88 5.40 8.72
CA SER A 373 -18.09 5.32 7.90
C SER A 373 -18.75 3.94 8.03
N ALA A 374 -17.94 2.86 8.08
CA ALA A 374 -18.45 1.52 8.32
C ALA A 374 -19.13 1.38 9.70
N ALA A 375 -18.56 1.98 10.76
CA ALA A 375 -19.22 2.03 12.07
C ALA A 375 -20.57 2.74 12.00
N GLY A 376 -20.65 3.86 11.28
CA GLY A 376 -21.90 4.59 11.04
C GLY A 376 -22.95 3.74 10.30
N LEU A 377 -22.53 3.03 9.22
CA LEU A 377 -23.40 2.14 8.45
C LEU A 377 -23.91 0.97 9.30
N ALA A 378 -23.04 0.37 10.11
CA ALA A 378 -23.42 -0.71 11.02
C ALA A 378 -24.42 -0.23 12.08
N THR A 379 -24.22 0.94 12.66
CA THR A 379 -25.16 1.59 13.58
C THR A 379 -26.49 1.90 12.89
N GLY A 380 -26.47 2.18 11.59
CA GLY A 380 -27.66 2.37 10.74
C GLY A 380 -28.40 1.08 10.37
N GLY A 381 -27.92 -0.10 10.80
CA GLY A 381 -28.57 -1.40 10.57
C GLY A 381 -28.09 -2.14 9.32
N LEU A 382 -26.97 -1.75 8.73
CA LEU A 382 -26.32 -2.45 7.63
C LEU A 382 -25.14 -3.31 8.14
N HIS A 383 -24.65 -4.21 7.30
CA HIS A 383 -23.43 -4.97 7.57
C HIS A 383 -22.33 -4.56 6.58
N PRO A 384 -21.43 -3.64 6.95
CA PRO A 384 -20.36 -3.19 6.07
C PRO A 384 -19.22 -4.20 5.97
N VAL A 385 -18.75 -4.43 4.75
CA VAL A 385 -17.52 -5.17 4.44
C VAL A 385 -16.49 -4.16 3.91
N VAL A 386 -15.43 -3.93 4.66
CA VAL A 386 -14.34 -3.01 4.30
C VAL A 386 -13.18 -3.80 3.72
N ALA A 387 -12.94 -3.69 2.42
CA ALA A 387 -11.88 -4.43 1.73
C ALA A 387 -10.69 -3.51 1.42
N VAL A 388 -9.55 -3.80 2.05
CA VAL A 388 -8.28 -3.06 1.91
C VAL A 388 -7.10 -4.02 1.94
N TYR A 389 -5.90 -3.56 1.55
CA TYR A 389 -4.70 -4.36 1.80
C TYR A 389 -4.35 -4.38 3.29
N ALA A 390 -3.86 -5.52 3.76
CA ALA A 390 -3.53 -5.74 5.17
C ALA A 390 -2.59 -4.65 5.73
N THR A 391 -1.56 -4.26 4.97
CA THR A 391 -0.62 -3.20 5.39
C THR A 391 -1.30 -1.83 5.53
N PHE A 392 -2.33 -1.53 4.72
CA PHE A 392 -3.00 -0.23 4.74
C PHE A 392 -4.01 -0.08 5.87
N LEU A 393 -4.55 -1.19 6.41
CA LEU A 393 -5.39 -1.12 7.61
C LEU A 393 -4.66 -0.53 8.81
N ASN A 394 -3.33 -0.59 8.85
CA ASN A 394 -2.54 0.03 9.92
C ASN A 394 -2.86 1.52 10.13
N ARG A 395 -3.28 2.24 9.07
CA ARG A 395 -3.72 3.64 9.18
C ARG A 395 -5.00 3.83 9.95
N ALA A 396 -5.89 2.85 9.89
CA ALA A 396 -7.21 2.92 10.51
C ALA A 396 -7.28 2.13 11.83
N PHE A 397 -6.13 1.77 12.42
CA PHE A 397 -6.08 0.97 13.64
C PHE A 397 -6.87 1.63 14.79
N ASP A 398 -6.69 2.93 15.02
CA ASP A 398 -7.41 3.68 16.05
C ASP A 398 -8.92 3.65 15.81
N GLN A 399 -9.35 3.81 14.57
CA GLN A 399 -10.77 3.79 14.19
C GLN A 399 -11.38 2.39 14.33
N VAL A 400 -10.62 1.33 14.03
CA VAL A 400 -11.06 -0.05 14.30
C VAL A 400 -11.24 -0.27 15.80
N LEU A 401 -10.33 0.26 16.63
CA LEU A 401 -10.36 0.11 18.08
C LEU A 401 -11.47 0.97 18.72
N MET A 402 -11.49 2.28 18.42
CA MET A 402 -12.31 3.26 19.13
C MET A 402 -13.69 3.49 18.50
N ASP A 403 -13.79 3.45 17.16
CA ASP A 403 -15.09 3.70 16.51
C ASP A 403 -15.86 2.39 16.28
N VAL A 404 -15.18 1.31 15.90
CA VAL A 404 -15.85 0.05 15.57
C VAL A 404 -15.97 -0.87 16.78
N ALA A 405 -14.85 -1.23 17.42
CA ALA A 405 -14.84 -2.24 18.48
C ALA A 405 -15.47 -1.72 19.79
N LEU A 406 -15.15 -0.49 20.21
CA LEU A 406 -15.73 0.11 21.41
C LEU A 406 -17.28 0.19 21.32
N HIS A 407 -17.81 0.45 20.12
CA HIS A 407 -19.25 0.54 19.86
C HIS A 407 -19.88 -0.81 19.50
N ARG A 408 -19.09 -1.90 19.48
CA ARG A 408 -19.53 -3.26 19.15
C ARG A 408 -20.24 -3.34 17.79
N CYS A 409 -19.71 -2.60 16.80
CA CYS A 409 -20.27 -2.58 15.47
C CYS A 409 -19.95 -3.88 14.71
N GLY A 410 -20.95 -4.49 14.08
CA GLY A 410 -20.79 -5.63 13.18
C GLY A 410 -20.21 -5.16 11.85
N VAL A 411 -18.89 -5.08 11.75
CA VAL A 411 -18.13 -4.69 10.56
C VAL A 411 -17.15 -5.80 10.21
N THR A 412 -17.13 -6.22 8.95
CA THR A 412 -16.16 -7.22 8.47
C THR A 412 -15.05 -6.53 7.70
N PHE A 413 -13.82 -6.57 8.20
CA PHE A 413 -12.62 -6.14 7.49
C PHE A 413 -12.02 -7.29 6.69
N VAL A 414 -11.85 -7.10 5.39
CA VAL A 414 -11.22 -8.08 4.50
C VAL A 414 -9.84 -7.56 4.14
N LEU A 415 -8.82 -8.29 4.59
CA LEU A 415 -7.42 -7.91 4.46
C LEU A 415 -6.75 -8.74 3.36
N ASP A 416 -6.75 -8.17 2.16
CA ASP A 416 -6.01 -8.74 1.02
C ASP A 416 -4.49 -8.45 1.19
N ARG A 417 -3.62 -9.27 0.63
CA ARG A 417 -2.15 -9.19 0.74
C ARG A 417 -1.64 -9.33 2.18
N ALA A 418 -2.29 -10.12 3.01
CA ALA A 418 -1.78 -10.45 4.33
C ALA A 418 -0.49 -11.30 4.25
N GLY A 419 0.39 -11.13 5.23
CA GLY A 419 1.69 -11.81 5.25
C GLY A 419 2.70 -11.21 4.28
N VAL A 420 3.59 -12.05 3.76
CA VAL A 420 4.63 -11.63 2.80
C VAL A 420 4.02 -11.44 1.42
N THR A 421 4.12 -10.24 0.84
CA THR A 421 3.75 -9.97 -0.56
C THR A 421 4.91 -10.19 -1.52
N GLY A 422 6.14 -10.01 -1.05
CA GLY A 422 7.38 -10.28 -1.74
C GLY A 422 7.89 -9.14 -2.61
N VAL A 423 7.56 -9.13 -3.89
CA VAL A 423 8.15 -8.21 -4.90
C VAL A 423 7.90 -6.72 -4.65
N ASP A 424 6.88 -6.37 -3.88
CA ASP A 424 6.55 -4.99 -3.52
C ASP A 424 7.36 -4.46 -2.31
N GLY A 425 8.14 -5.33 -1.66
CA GLY A 425 9.08 -4.97 -0.61
C GLY A 425 8.44 -4.58 0.73
N PRO A 426 9.21 -3.90 1.60
CA PRO A 426 8.89 -3.74 3.02
C PRO A 426 7.56 -3.02 3.30
N SER A 427 7.18 -2.06 2.47
CA SER A 427 5.97 -1.25 2.70
C SER A 427 4.66 -1.93 2.30
N HIS A 428 4.72 -3.03 1.54
CA HIS A 428 3.53 -3.77 1.10
C HIS A 428 3.32 -5.10 1.81
N ASN A 429 4.31 -5.60 2.58
CA ASN A 429 4.12 -6.81 3.38
C ASN A 429 3.06 -6.58 4.45
N GLY A 430 1.95 -7.30 4.37
CA GLY A 430 0.85 -7.26 5.34
C GLY A 430 1.10 -8.16 6.55
N MET A 431 2.28 -8.06 7.14
CA MET A 431 2.78 -8.99 8.16
C MET A 431 2.59 -8.49 9.61
N TRP A 432 1.88 -7.39 9.78
CA TRP A 432 1.69 -6.72 11.07
C TRP A 432 0.29 -6.93 11.65
N ASP A 433 -0.68 -7.30 10.81
CA ASP A 433 -2.10 -7.31 11.08
C ASP A 433 -2.48 -8.18 12.29
N LEU A 434 -1.99 -9.44 12.34
CA LEU A 434 -2.27 -10.33 13.47
C LEU A 434 -1.71 -9.79 14.79
N SER A 435 -0.56 -9.12 14.77
CA SER A 435 0.05 -8.55 15.99
C SER A 435 -0.67 -7.29 16.46
N VAL A 436 -0.94 -6.36 15.55
CA VAL A 436 -1.58 -5.07 15.89
C VAL A 436 -3.02 -5.27 16.34
N LEU A 437 -3.74 -6.19 15.69
CA LEU A 437 -5.16 -6.42 15.97
C LEU A 437 -5.43 -7.33 17.18
N GLN A 438 -4.41 -7.99 17.75
CA GLN A 438 -4.59 -8.80 18.98
C GLN A 438 -5.10 -7.98 20.15
N VAL A 439 -4.75 -6.70 20.24
CA VAL A 439 -5.14 -5.84 21.36
C VAL A 439 -6.57 -5.31 21.27
N VAL A 440 -7.26 -5.45 20.11
CA VAL A 440 -8.61 -4.91 19.90
C VAL A 440 -9.65 -5.77 20.62
N PRO A 441 -10.40 -5.24 21.61
CA PRO A 441 -11.38 -6.03 22.37
C PRO A 441 -12.53 -6.53 21.49
N GLY A 442 -12.95 -7.78 21.67
CA GLY A 442 -14.09 -8.37 20.97
C GLY A 442 -13.85 -8.69 19.48
N LEU A 443 -12.80 -8.16 18.87
CA LEU A 443 -12.46 -8.46 17.47
C LEU A 443 -12.18 -9.96 17.30
N ARG A 444 -12.72 -10.53 16.19
CA ARG A 444 -12.45 -11.91 15.78
C ARG A 444 -11.65 -11.92 14.49
N ILE A 445 -10.63 -12.79 14.39
CA ILE A 445 -9.75 -12.86 13.21
C ILE A 445 -9.77 -14.26 12.62
N ALA A 446 -10.19 -14.36 11.36
CA ALA A 446 -10.16 -15.57 10.56
C ALA A 446 -8.93 -15.57 9.63
N ALA A 447 -8.24 -16.70 9.55
CA ALA A 447 -7.12 -16.94 8.64
C ALA A 447 -7.41 -18.21 7.81
N PRO A 448 -8.10 -18.12 6.68
CA PRO A 448 -8.45 -19.26 5.86
C PRO A 448 -7.21 -19.95 5.26
N ARG A 449 -7.20 -21.29 5.26
CA ARG A 449 -6.12 -22.08 4.68
C ARG A 449 -6.29 -22.38 3.20
N ASP A 450 -7.54 -22.32 2.70
CA ASP A 450 -7.91 -22.64 1.32
C ASP A 450 -9.20 -21.90 0.89
N ALA A 451 -9.62 -22.10 -0.36
CA ALA A 451 -10.80 -21.44 -0.92
C ALA A 451 -12.09 -21.83 -0.20
N ALA A 452 -12.22 -23.09 0.20
CA ALA A 452 -13.42 -23.57 0.92
C ALA A 452 -13.53 -22.88 2.28
N GLN A 453 -12.41 -22.73 3.00
CA GLN A 453 -12.39 -22.05 4.28
C GLN A 453 -12.58 -20.53 4.14
N LEU A 454 -12.04 -19.90 3.10
CA LEU A 454 -12.31 -18.48 2.85
C LEU A 454 -13.80 -18.21 2.69
N ARG A 455 -14.50 -19.01 1.88
CA ARG A 455 -15.97 -18.88 1.71
C ARG A 455 -16.73 -19.11 3.03
N ALA A 456 -16.37 -20.16 3.76
CA ALA A 456 -17.04 -20.50 5.02
C ALA A 456 -16.81 -19.39 6.07
N GLN A 457 -15.57 -18.95 6.26
CA GLN A 457 -15.23 -17.95 7.27
C GLN A 457 -15.74 -16.55 6.91
N LEU A 458 -15.85 -16.21 5.62
CA LEU A 458 -16.50 -14.96 5.21
C LEU A 458 -17.98 -14.96 5.57
N ARG A 459 -18.69 -16.07 5.35
CA ARG A 459 -20.09 -16.22 5.78
C ARG A 459 -20.24 -16.12 7.30
N GLU A 460 -19.39 -16.84 8.04
CA GLU A 460 -19.34 -16.75 9.50
C GLU A 460 -19.04 -15.31 9.98
N ALA A 461 -18.17 -14.58 9.29
CA ALA A 461 -17.78 -13.21 9.65
C ALA A 461 -18.94 -12.23 9.50
N VAL A 462 -19.67 -12.28 8.37
CA VAL A 462 -20.80 -11.36 8.13
C VAL A 462 -22.04 -11.68 8.99
N ASP A 463 -22.07 -12.82 9.67
CA ASP A 463 -23.13 -13.17 10.64
C ASP A 463 -22.87 -12.58 12.03
N VAL A 464 -21.68 -12.04 12.30
CA VAL A 464 -21.35 -11.39 13.57
C VAL A 464 -21.86 -9.95 13.56
N ALA A 465 -22.94 -9.71 14.28
CA ALA A 465 -23.63 -8.41 14.28
C ALA A 465 -23.17 -7.44 15.38
N ASP A 466 -22.42 -7.93 16.39
CA ASP A 466 -22.13 -7.18 17.61
C ASP A 466 -20.63 -7.06 17.93
N ALA A 467 -19.77 -7.32 16.94
CA ALA A 467 -18.32 -7.18 17.07
C ALA A 467 -17.68 -7.07 15.68
N PRO A 468 -16.51 -6.42 15.57
CA PRO A 468 -15.73 -6.45 14.33
C PRO A 468 -15.17 -7.84 14.04
N THR A 469 -15.10 -8.17 12.76
CA THR A 469 -14.45 -9.38 12.25
C THR A 469 -13.39 -9.04 11.22
N VAL A 470 -12.38 -9.89 11.10
CA VAL A 470 -11.33 -9.80 10.09
C VAL A 470 -11.24 -11.14 9.35
N VAL A 471 -11.15 -11.08 8.03
CA VAL A 471 -10.81 -12.22 7.17
C VAL A 471 -9.56 -11.84 6.38
N ARG A 472 -8.45 -12.57 6.56
CA ARG A 472 -7.15 -12.22 5.95
C ARG A 472 -6.65 -13.32 5.02
N PHE A 473 -6.07 -12.92 3.87
CA PHE A 473 -5.50 -13.85 2.88
C PHE A 473 -4.36 -13.21 2.08
N PRO A 474 -3.43 -14.01 1.50
CA PRO A 474 -2.26 -13.50 0.79
C PRO A 474 -2.54 -13.10 -0.66
N LYS A 475 -1.54 -12.47 -1.29
CA LYS A 475 -1.48 -12.18 -2.72
C LYS A 475 -0.96 -13.38 -3.51
N GLU A 476 -1.80 -14.36 -3.81
CA GLU A 476 -1.40 -15.57 -4.58
C GLU A 476 -2.62 -16.20 -5.27
N SER A 477 -2.38 -17.20 -6.12
CA SER A 477 -3.40 -18.15 -6.51
C SER A 477 -3.70 -19.09 -5.34
N VAL A 478 -4.96 -19.48 -5.20
CA VAL A 478 -5.35 -20.44 -4.15
C VAL A 478 -4.83 -21.82 -4.52
N GLY A 479 -4.21 -22.49 -3.54
CA GLY A 479 -3.82 -23.89 -3.67
C GLY A 479 -5.04 -24.85 -3.60
N PRO A 480 -4.81 -26.17 -3.72
CA PRO A 480 -5.84 -27.16 -3.49
C PRO A 480 -6.45 -27.06 -2.10
N ASP A 481 -7.73 -27.39 -1.99
CA ASP A 481 -8.40 -27.46 -0.68
C ASP A 481 -7.73 -28.55 0.21
N VAL A 482 -7.58 -28.25 1.48
CA VAL A 482 -7.02 -29.15 2.50
C VAL A 482 -8.15 -29.63 3.41
N PRO A 483 -8.68 -30.85 3.20
CA PRO A 483 -9.79 -31.35 3.98
C PRO A 483 -9.39 -31.59 5.45
N ALA A 484 -10.26 -31.26 6.39
CA ALA A 484 -10.10 -31.65 7.77
C ALA A 484 -10.54 -33.11 7.98
N LEU A 485 -9.76 -33.84 8.79
CA LEU A 485 -10.11 -35.20 9.24
C LEU A 485 -11.25 -35.19 10.27
N ALA A 486 -11.24 -34.16 11.12
CA ALA A 486 -12.23 -33.99 12.19
C ALA A 486 -12.25 -32.52 12.63
N ARG A 487 -13.26 -32.13 13.40
CA ARG A 487 -13.34 -30.84 14.08
C ARG A 487 -13.40 -31.03 15.59
N LEU A 488 -12.58 -30.28 16.32
CA LEU A 488 -12.54 -30.26 17.78
C LEU A 488 -12.80 -28.82 18.24
N GLY A 489 -14.00 -28.52 18.70
CA GLY A 489 -14.41 -27.15 18.95
C GLY A 489 -14.37 -26.34 17.65
N GLY A 490 -13.66 -25.23 17.63
CA GLY A 490 -13.38 -24.43 16.43
C GLY A 490 -12.17 -24.88 15.62
N LEU A 491 -11.38 -25.86 16.10
CA LEU A 491 -10.17 -26.34 15.46
C LEU A 491 -10.47 -27.40 14.40
N ASP A 492 -9.96 -27.24 13.19
CA ASP A 492 -9.92 -28.30 12.18
C ASP A 492 -8.67 -29.16 12.39
N VAL A 493 -8.82 -30.46 12.59
CA VAL A 493 -7.72 -31.42 12.69
C VAL A 493 -7.36 -31.88 11.29
N LEU A 494 -6.15 -31.56 10.83
CA LEU A 494 -5.66 -31.86 9.48
C LEU A 494 -4.85 -33.15 9.42
N ARG A 495 -4.16 -33.48 10.52
CA ARG A 495 -3.40 -34.72 10.72
C ARG A 495 -3.47 -35.12 12.20
N ARG A 496 -3.53 -36.41 12.46
CA ARG A 496 -3.48 -36.94 13.83
C ARG A 496 -2.77 -38.27 13.84
N ASP A 497 -1.56 -38.29 14.41
CA ASP A 497 -0.84 -39.51 14.71
C ASP A 497 -1.23 -40.00 16.12
N GLU A 498 -1.08 -41.29 16.40
CA GLU A 498 -1.29 -41.85 17.75
C GLU A 498 -0.19 -41.35 18.68
N ASP A 499 -0.53 -40.97 19.90
CA ASP A 499 0.38 -40.47 20.95
C ASP A 499 1.40 -39.44 20.40
N ALA A 500 0.87 -38.45 19.69
CA ALA A 500 1.68 -37.47 18.98
C ALA A 500 2.59 -36.65 19.90
N ASP A 501 3.88 -36.56 19.57
CA ASP A 501 4.87 -35.77 20.29
C ASP A 501 4.65 -34.26 20.16
N VAL A 502 4.25 -33.81 18.96
CA VAL A 502 4.18 -32.40 18.60
C VAL A 502 2.77 -32.00 18.19
N LEU A 503 2.27 -30.90 18.76
CA LEU A 503 1.13 -30.19 18.23
C LEU A 503 1.59 -29.06 17.33
N LEU A 504 1.32 -29.18 16.03
CA LEU A 504 1.52 -28.14 15.02
C LEU A 504 0.23 -27.32 14.85
N VAL A 505 0.27 -26.05 15.22
CA VAL A 505 -0.82 -25.10 14.98
C VAL A 505 -0.49 -24.33 13.70
N ALA A 506 -1.19 -24.66 12.63
CA ALA A 506 -0.98 -24.12 11.30
C ALA A 506 -1.91 -22.93 11.04
N VAL A 507 -1.35 -21.72 10.94
CA VAL A 507 -2.15 -20.52 10.73
C VAL A 507 -2.38 -20.30 9.24
N GLY A 508 -3.63 -20.49 8.82
CA GLY A 508 -4.11 -20.18 7.48
C GLY A 508 -3.31 -20.85 6.37
N VAL A 509 -2.83 -20.06 5.43
CA VAL A 509 -2.14 -20.50 4.20
C VAL A 509 -0.86 -21.32 4.44
N LEU A 510 -0.36 -21.39 5.67
CA LEU A 510 0.79 -22.23 6.02
C LEU A 510 0.39 -23.67 6.40
N ALA A 511 -0.89 -24.04 6.33
CA ALA A 511 -1.36 -25.40 6.59
C ALA A 511 -0.67 -26.47 5.70
N PRO A 512 -0.50 -26.30 4.38
CA PRO A 512 0.25 -27.24 3.55
C PRO A 512 1.72 -27.35 3.95
N VAL A 513 2.35 -26.25 4.36
CA VAL A 513 3.74 -26.22 4.85
C VAL A 513 3.89 -27.04 6.13
N CYS A 514 2.92 -26.90 7.06
CA CYS A 514 2.89 -27.66 8.31
C CYS A 514 2.65 -29.16 8.09
N LEU A 515 1.80 -29.52 7.13
CA LEU A 515 1.57 -30.95 6.79
C LEU A 515 2.84 -31.58 6.21
N GLN A 516 3.55 -30.88 5.30
CA GLN A 516 4.82 -31.34 4.77
C GLN A 516 5.91 -31.43 5.86
N ALA A 517 5.96 -30.47 6.78
CA ALA A 517 6.86 -30.53 7.92
C ALA A 517 6.57 -31.73 8.83
N ALA A 518 5.29 -32.05 9.06
CA ALA A 518 4.88 -33.23 9.83
C ALA A 518 5.27 -34.55 9.13
N GLU A 519 5.23 -34.62 7.80
CA GLU A 519 5.73 -35.76 7.05
C GLU A 519 7.25 -35.95 7.22
N LEU A 520 8.01 -34.84 7.16
CA LEU A 520 9.46 -34.87 7.38
C LEU A 520 9.83 -35.28 8.82
N LEU A 521 9.03 -34.88 9.80
CA LEU A 521 9.17 -35.29 11.21
C LEU A 521 8.85 -36.78 11.40
N ALA A 522 7.78 -37.27 10.79
CA ALA A 522 7.42 -38.68 10.82
C ALA A 522 8.56 -39.57 10.25
N GLY A 523 9.23 -39.13 9.17
CA GLY A 523 10.43 -39.78 8.63
C GLY A 523 11.62 -39.84 9.62
N ARG A 524 11.57 -39.06 10.70
CA ARG A 524 12.56 -39.05 11.81
C ARG A 524 12.04 -39.74 13.08
N GLY A 525 10.87 -40.36 13.03
CA GLY A 525 10.21 -41.03 14.16
C GLY A 525 9.51 -40.06 15.13
N ILE A 526 9.25 -38.81 14.74
CA ILE A 526 8.53 -37.83 15.54
C ILE A 526 7.08 -37.73 15.03
N SER A 527 6.13 -38.07 15.92
CA SER A 527 4.69 -38.06 15.62
C SER A 527 4.06 -36.68 15.81
N CYS A 528 3.08 -36.34 14.96
CA CYS A 528 2.50 -35.01 14.92
C CYS A 528 0.96 -35.01 14.88
N THR A 529 0.34 -34.11 15.63
CA THR A 529 -1.00 -33.62 15.37
C THR A 529 -0.90 -32.25 14.68
N VAL A 530 -1.58 -32.05 13.55
CA VAL A 530 -1.64 -30.75 12.84
C VAL A 530 -3.07 -30.22 12.94
N VAL A 531 -3.22 -28.99 13.47
CA VAL A 531 -4.52 -28.31 13.58
C VAL A 531 -4.49 -26.96 12.88
N ASP A 532 -5.59 -26.59 12.25
CA ASP A 532 -5.88 -25.23 11.78
C ASP A 532 -6.89 -24.59 12.75
N PRO A 533 -6.54 -23.50 13.42
CA PRO A 533 -7.47 -22.82 14.33
C PRO A 533 -8.65 -22.16 13.60
N ARG A 534 -8.58 -21.95 12.28
CA ARG A 534 -9.56 -21.23 11.45
C ARG A 534 -9.71 -19.76 11.91
N TRP A 535 -10.27 -19.57 13.12
CA TRP A 535 -10.29 -18.30 13.84
C TRP A 535 -9.12 -18.26 14.81
N VAL A 536 -8.17 -17.37 14.53
CA VAL A 536 -6.93 -17.24 15.32
C VAL A 536 -7.08 -16.30 16.51
N LYS A 537 -8.18 -15.56 16.54
CA LYS A 537 -8.61 -14.73 17.67
C LYS A 537 -10.14 -14.82 17.79
N PRO A 538 -10.68 -15.11 19.01
CA PRO A 538 -9.96 -15.58 20.18
C PRO A 538 -9.30 -16.95 19.96
N VAL A 539 -8.31 -17.31 20.79
CA VAL A 539 -7.77 -18.67 20.82
C VAL A 539 -8.86 -19.62 21.28
N ASP A 540 -9.03 -20.73 20.56
CA ASP A 540 -10.08 -21.72 20.85
C ASP A 540 -9.83 -22.41 22.20
N GLU A 541 -10.89 -22.59 23.00
CA GLU A 541 -10.85 -23.19 24.33
C GLU A 541 -10.38 -24.65 24.34
N GLN A 542 -10.48 -25.35 23.20
CA GLN A 542 -10.01 -26.72 23.05
C GLN A 542 -8.49 -26.81 22.80
N LEU A 543 -7.84 -25.70 22.46
CA LEU A 543 -6.40 -25.70 22.15
C LEU A 543 -5.53 -26.02 23.39
N PRO A 544 -5.71 -25.40 24.57
CA PRO A 544 -4.90 -25.73 25.75
C PRO A 544 -5.04 -27.19 26.19
N PRO A 545 -6.24 -27.80 26.34
CA PRO A 545 -6.33 -29.22 26.73
C PRO A 545 -5.80 -30.17 25.64
N LEU A 546 -5.86 -29.77 24.36
CA LEU A 546 -5.19 -30.54 23.31
C LEU A 546 -3.68 -30.44 23.45
N ALA A 547 -3.12 -29.25 23.67
CA ALA A 547 -1.70 -28.99 23.84
C ALA A 547 -1.09 -29.78 25.01
N ALA A 548 -1.83 -29.92 26.11
CA ALA A 548 -1.39 -30.68 27.31
C ALA A 548 -1.09 -32.17 27.04
N ARG A 549 -1.52 -32.71 25.90
CA ARG A 549 -1.27 -34.09 25.48
C ARG A 549 0.00 -34.27 24.65
N HIS A 550 0.71 -33.17 24.38
CA HIS A 550 1.89 -33.15 23.51
C HIS A 550 3.12 -32.69 24.30
N ARG A 551 4.29 -33.04 23.82
CA ARG A 551 5.57 -32.68 24.43
C ARG A 551 6.07 -31.31 23.98
N LEU A 552 5.57 -30.83 22.81
CA LEU A 552 5.93 -29.54 22.22
C LEU A 552 4.74 -28.98 21.44
N VAL A 553 4.49 -27.70 21.58
CA VAL A 553 3.58 -26.94 20.72
C VAL A 553 4.41 -26.09 19.75
N ALA A 554 4.10 -26.17 18.45
CA ALA A 554 4.70 -25.34 17.42
C ALA A 554 3.62 -24.55 16.69
N VAL A 555 3.68 -23.23 16.74
CA VAL A 555 2.75 -22.33 16.03
C VAL A 555 3.45 -21.76 14.81
N VAL A 556 2.86 -21.91 13.64
CA VAL A 556 3.45 -21.47 12.35
C VAL A 556 2.52 -20.44 11.73
N GLU A 557 3.00 -19.20 11.55
CA GLU A 557 2.22 -18.06 11.12
C GLU A 557 2.95 -17.19 10.08
N ASP A 558 2.22 -16.67 9.09
CA ASP A 558 2.71 -15.70 8.10
C ASP A 558 2.48 -14.26 8.63
N ASN A 559 3.12 -13.97 9.77
CA ASN A 559 3.04 -12.71 10.48
C ASN A 559 4.32 -12.50 11.29
N VAL A 560 4.60 -11.26 11.72
CA VAL A 560 5.68 -11.01 12.68
C VAL A 560 5.39 -11.77 13.97
N ARG A 561 6.43 -12.45 14.50
CA ARG A 561 6.23 -13.34 15.67
C ARG A 561 5.75 -12.61 16.92
N THR A 562 6.26 -11.40 17.15
CA THR A 562 5.94 -10.58 18.32
C THR A 562 4.48 -10.14 18.28
N GLY A 563 3.73 -10.48 19.32
CA GLY A 563 2.30 -10.19 19.40
C GLY A 563 1.41 -11.00 18.45
N GLY A 564 1.96 -11.94 17.67
CA GLY A 564 1.21 -12.80 16.76
C GLY A 564 0.43 -13.93 17.43
N VAL A 565 -0.04 -14.88 16.61
CA VAL A 565 -0.85 -16.03 17.11
C VAL A 565 -0.06 -16.89 18.08
N GLY A 566 1.25 -17.11 17.84
CA GLY A 566 2.12 -17.86 18.76
C GLY A 566 2.17 -17.24 20.16
N TRP A 567 2.13 -15.90 20.26
CA TRP A 567 2.05 -15.21 21.56
C TRP A 567 0.69 -15.41 22.24
N ALA A 568 -0.39 -15.29 21.48
CA ALA A 568 -1.76 -15.49 21.98
C ALA A 568 -1.96 -16.93 22.50
N VAL A 569 -1.47 -17.92 21.75
CA VAL A 569 -1.48 -19.33 22.18
C VAL A 569 -0.66 -19.53 23.44
N GLY A 570 0.56 -18.97 23.50
CA GLY A 570 1.41 -19.04 24.70
C GLY A 570 0.76 -18.42 25.94
N GLN A 571 0.00 -17.34 25.77
CA GLN A 571 -0.78 -16.75 26.88
C GLN A 571 -1.93 -17.67 27.28
N ALA A 572 -2.69 -18.20 26.32
CA ALA A 572 -3.81 -19.10 26.59
C ALA A 572 -3.37 -20.39 27.33
N LEU A 573 -2.20 -20.95 26.98
CA LEU A 573 -1.63 -22.10 27.69
C LEU A 573 -1.34 -21.77 29.15
N ARG A 574 -0.67 -20.63 29.42
CA ARG A 574 -0.35 -20.17 30.79
C ARG A 574 -1.60 -19.93 31.62
N ASP A 575 -2.58 -19.23 31.05
CA ASP A 575 -3.86 -18.93 31.74
C ASP A 575 -4.64 -20.20 32.08
N SER A 576 -4.47 -21.27 31.29
CA SER A 576 -5.08 -22.59 31.50
C SER A 576 -4.22 -23.51 32.36
N GLY A 577 -3.06 -23.06 32.87
CA GLY A 577 -2.15 -23.87 33.67
C GLY A 577 -1.45 -25.01 32.91
N VAL A 578 -1.35 -24.90 31.59
CA VAL A 578 -0.71 -25.89 30.72
C VAL A 578 0.76 -25.52 30.53
N ASP A 579 1.65 -26.33 31.10
CA ASP A 579 3.10 -26.15 31.05
C ASP A 579 3.70 -27.08 29.96
N VAL A 580 3.56 -26.68 28.71
CA VAL A 580 4.15 -27.34 27.54
C VAL A 580 5.07 -26.38 26.82
N PRO A 581 6.31 -26.77 26.45
CA PRO A 581 7.20 -25.95 25.66
C PRO A 581 6.54 -25.48 24.36
N LEU A 582 6.67 -24.17 24.04
CA LEU A 582 6.13 -23.56 22.84
C LEU A 582 7.24 -23.01 21.95
N ARG A 583 7.12 -23.20 20.65
CA ARG A 583 7.97 -22.61 19.60
C ARG A 583 7.12 -21.87 18.58
N GLY A 584 7.37 -20.56 18.41
CA GLY A 584 6.76 -19.74 17.36
C GLY A 584 7.64 -19.72 16.10
N PHE A 585 7.05 -20.00 14.96
CA PHE A 585 7.62 -19.87 13.62
C PHE A 585 6.84 -18.78 12.91
N GLY A 586 7.51 -17.69 12.56
CA GLY A 586 6.90 -16.54 11.91
C GLY A 586 7.99 -15.58 11.44
N ILE A 587 7.57 -14.45 10.93
CA ILE A 587 8.45 -13.42 10.40
C ILE A 587 9.24 -12.77 11.55
N PRO A 588 10.57 -12.56 11.43
CA PRO A 588 11.36 -11.83 12.40
C PRO A 588 10.95 -10.33 12.44
N GLU A 589 11.28 -9.64 13.54
CA GLU A 589 11.04 -8.19 13.70
C GLU A 589 12.01 -7.37 12.83
N GLN A 590 11.81 -7.41 11.53
CA GLN A 590 12.59 -6.65 10.57
C GLN A 590 11.77 -6.33 9.33
N PHE A 591 12.14 -5.26 8.63
CA PHE A 591 11.61 -4.99 7.30
C PHE A 591 12.24 -5.97 6.30
N LEU A 592 11.39 -6.65 5.52
CA LEU A 592 11.84 -7.64 4.54
C LEU A 592 12.12 -6.97 3.21
N ALA A 593 13.28 -7.24 2.63
CA ALA A 593 13.63 -6.77 1.29
C ALA A 593 12.71 -7.38 0.23
N HIS A 594 12.61 -6.71 -0.92
CA HIS A 594 11.85 -7.21 -2.06
C HIS A 594 12.52 -8.46 -2.68
N ALA A 595 11.70 -9.48 -2.92
CA ALA A 595 12.07 -10.71 -3.64
C ALA A 595 10.78 -11.48 -3.99
N GLY A 596 10.87 -12.63 -4.63
CA GLY A 596 9.72 -13.54 -4.76
C GLY A 596 9.24 -14.01 -3.38
N ARG A 597 7.90 -14.13 -3.17
CA ARG A 597 7.34 -14.56 -1.87
C ARG A 597 8.00 -15.84 -1.34
N GLY A 598 8.16 -16.87 -2.19
CA GLY A 598 8.80 -18.13 -1.80
C GLY A 598 10.24 -17.96 -1.39
N GLU A 599 11.00 -17.08 -2.06
CA GLU A 599 12.39 -16.77 -1.70
C GLU A 599 12.46 -16.08 -0.32
N VAL A 600 11.57 -15.11 -0.08
CA VAL A 600 11.50 -14.43 1.23
C VAL A 600 11.16 -15.41 2.34
N LEU A 601 10.16 -16.28 2.14
CA LEU A 601 9.78 -17.30 3.13
C LEU A 601 10.93 -18.28 3.41
N ALA A 602 11.71 -18.66 2.38
CA ALA A 602 12.89 -19.50 2.54
C ALA A 602 14.00 -18.79 3.33
N ASP A 603 14.27 -17.52 3.01
CA ASP A 603 15.31 -16.73 3.70
C ASP A 603 15.03 -16.56 5.21
N ILE A 604 13.75 -16.51 5.61
CA ILE A 604 13.35 -16.40 7.02
C ILE A 604 13.05 -17.75 7.69
N GLY A 605 13.28 -18.86 6.98
CA GLY A 605 13.14 -20.21 7.53
C GLY A 605 11.69 -20.70 7.71
N LEU A 606 10.74 -20.15 6.96
CA LEU A 606 9.35 -20.61 6.90
C LEU A 606 9.13 -21.64 5.78
N THR A 607 10.01 -22.66 5.74
CA THR A 607 9.91 -23.80 4.84
C THR A 607 9.66 -25.10 5.61
N PRO A 608 9.08 -26.15 5.00
CA PRO A 608 8.85 -27.42 5.67
C PRO A 608 10.12 -28.02 6.28
N VAL A 609 11.25 -27.92 5.57
CA VAL A 609 12.55 -28.49 5.98
C VAL A 609 13.09 -27.78 7.22
N GLU A 610 13.09 -26.44 7.21
CA GLU A 610 13.59 -25.64 8.33
C GLU A 610 12.70 -25.75 9.57
N ILE A 611 11.38 -25.75 9.39
CA ILE A 611 10.41 -25.94 10.48
C ILE A 611 10.62 -27.33 11.12
N ALA A 612 10.66 -28.40 10.32
CA ALA A 612 10.89 -29.75 10.83
C ALA A 612 12.26 -29.91 11.52
N GLY A 613 13.32 -29.29 10.96
CA GLY A 613 14.64 -29.27 11.58
C GLY A 613 14.65 -28.62 12.96
N ARG A 614 14.07 -27.44 13.07
CA ARG A 614 14.01 -26.67 14.33
C ARG A 614 13.09 -27.30 15.37
N ILE A 615 12.01 -27.96 14.95
CA ILE A 615 11.14 -28.74 15.87
C ILE A 615 11.90 -29.94 16.42
N GLY A 616 12.59 -30.71 15.59
CA GLY A 616 13.40 -31.86 16.03
C GLY A 616 14.48 -31.45 17.04
N ALA A 617 15.19 -30.35 16.75
CA ALA A 617 16.19 -29.80 17.67
C ALA A 617 15.58 -29.33 19.00
N ALA A 618 14.39 -28.73 18.97
CA ALA A 618 13.69 -28.29 20.19
C ALA A 618 13.25 -29.47 21.07
N LEU A 619 12.77 -30.56 20.49
CA LEU A 619 12.42 -31.77 21.22
C LEU A 619 13.64 -32.40 21.87
N ALA A 620 14.74 -32.56 21.14
CA ALA A 620 15.99 -33.12 21.69
C ALA A 620 16.51 -32.29 22.88
N ALA A 621 16.48 -30.95 22.78
CA ALA A 621 16.88 -30.07 23.89
C ALA A 621 15.97 -30.20 25.12
N THR A 622 14.68 -30.46 24.92
CA THR A 622 13.73 -30.69 26.03
C THR A 622 14.00 -32.01 26.71
N GLU A 623 14.36 -33.06 25.98
CA GLU A 623 14.73 -34.37 26.51
C GLU A 623 16.04 -34.29 27.32
N GLU A 624 17.06 -33.59 26.82
CA GLU A 624 18.32 -33.39 27.53
C GLU A 624 18.11 -32.62 28.84
N ALA A 625 17.29 -31.58 28.83
CA ALA A 625 16.96 -30.80 30.02
C ALA A 625 16.21 -31.64 31.07
N ALA A 626 15.25 -32.48 30.66
CA ALA A 626 14.52 -33.38 31.54
C ALA A 626 15.44 -34.46 32.14
N ALA A 627 16.36 -35.04 31.35
CA ALA A 627 17.33 -36.02 31.81
C ALA A 627 18.37 -35.42 32.79
N ALA A 628 18.74 -34.13 32.63
CA ALA A 628 19.62 -33.43 33.54
C ALA A 628 18.93 -33.15 34.88
N ALA A 629 17.68 -32.68 34.87
CA ALA A 629 16.89 -32.41 36.07
C ALA A 629 16.58 -33.69 36.87
N GLY A 630 16.37 -34.85 36.21
CA GLY A 630 16.20 -36.14 36.85
C GLY A 630 17.45 -36.61 37.62
N LYS A 631 18.64 -36.32 37.08
CA LYS A 631 19.92 -36.66 37.75
C LYS A 631 20.22 -35.79 38.97
N GLU A 632 19.76 -34.54 39.01
CA GLU A 632 19.92 -33.65 40.18
C GLU A 632 18.97 -34.02 41.32
N ASN A 633 17.81 -34.61 41.05
CA ASN A 633 16.86 -35.07 42.07
C ASN A 633 17.25 -36.44 42.68
N ASP A 634 18.09 -37.24 42.00
CA ASP A 634 18.54 -38.54 42.45
C ASP A 634 19.93 -38.46 43.20
N ALA A 635 20.54 -37.28 43.24
CA ALA A 635 21.81 -36.99 43.96
C ALA A 635 21.56 -36.21 45.26
#